data_933fa1a62a0d33de8226e255c6aeb52b
#
_entry.id   933fa1a62a0d33de8226e255c6aeb52b
#
_cell.length_a   1.000
_cell.length_b   1.000
_cell.length_c   1.000
_cell.angle_alpha   90.00
_cell.angle_beta   90.00
_cell.angle_gamma   90.00
#
_symmetry.space_group_name_H-M   'P 1'
#
loop_
_entity.id
_entity.type
_entity.pdbx_description
1 polymer ?
#
loop_
_entity_poly.entity_id
_entity_poly.type
_entity_poly.pdbx_seq_one_letter_code
_entity_poly.pdbx_strand_id
1 'polypeptide(L)'
;MRTLARFLLPGLLCIAVAVPAHAQDKGTITGKVTDKRTGHAIPFANVAVVGAQKGGLTDSEGRFTIPGVPAGTYEVRVQFLGYRPEVRPGVVVAAGRGAVVDFKLEEVVVRQEKVVEVTAERRLVETKQGATVRSVNANEIRNLPVSTVADVLQQQAGISTDADQIHVRGGRADETMFVVNGVANRDLVTGQSTAGQLNARSVSEVNVATGAFDVRYGNALSGVVEIRLKEGTEKPQLGITTSAGSYGGRAWHAVVTGPDPVWAPGLRRLGVKLPGAVTSILDLSGSLFETRFSYLGRGGLSLVEKTVVPPFLHPRLVSSYEDRIFGHKFRYGDEWGPAQDNRWAGRYGLFWKPDNMNKLSLNFSKRIAIDQGFSRTFLTAQGDLGDPAYPWRWDHRIGNAQTFFEDNVQTSLEWRRTLSTRGFTTLQLSRYYFAQRQDVGGKHWSRYVEPDDRSAFPVGDPRRDDFFWDTGDDNQWADRRTNSWGLQGSLTQRVGHNELEVGFEHQWQSVQYLTIENPWVFDADGLGQSHDLWNVHPMVGAAYARDRLEFEGFVANVGLRLDYWFLGREAEQAMGDTTRRNIAPTTRTSFFEDTRSFFGRRVKAHVSPRVIVAHPITENSSFFFNYGQFTQNPSYRYVYSKLSSISSESFPLQGNPNLNPQVSVNYEVGGKHQFLPAAAANVTFFVRDVYDYPNASRVDPLAGQNIESYFIYLNGHYARSKGFEIELEKRRSNHWAGKITYSYQQTRGKSSDPNEQRALQEVGGSDETRLSEEFVRWNRPSKLTASLDVRFDDKTPGWLGWAKRSGLNVYVQGQSGRAYTPMDIFNRDPIGLPNSENAPVQFTCDMKLNRWFQLGTRRVDLSLQATNVFGNHLYNRIDPITGRGRVWGVGQYDPANVAGLNDFVRVSQVDDPSNYGPGAQWRLQLDVDL
;
A
#
# COMPACT_ATOMS: atom_id res chain seq x y z
N MET A 1 -1.88 28.27 -12.26
CA MET A 1 -2.78 28.89 -11.24
C MET A 1 -3.94 29.69 -11.82
N ARG A 2 -3.75 30.57 -12.83
CA ARG A 2 -4.86 31.36 -13.41
C ARG A 2 -5.89 30.56 -14.23
N THR A 3 -5.54 29.41 -14.74
CA THR A 3 -6.40 28.56 -15.59
C THR A 3 -7.34 27.64 -14.78
N LEU A 4 -6.94 27.22 -13.60
CA LEU A 4 -7.80 26.38 -12.72
C LEU A 4 -8.96 27.18 -12.11
N ALA A 5 -8.75 28.46 -11.81
CA ALA A 5 -9.78 29.32 -11.25
C ALA A 5 -10.93 29.64 -12.23
N ARG A 6 -10.70 29.50 -13.54
CA ARG A 6 -11.75 29.79 -14.57
C ARG A 6 -12.68 28.59 -14.83
N PHE A 7 -12.29 27.38 -14.47
CA PHE A 7 -13.13 26.19 -14.70
C PHE A 7 -13.94 25.73 -13.48
N LEU A 8 -13.60 26.21 -12.26
CA LEU A 8 -14.25 25.76 -11.02
C LEU A 8 -15.37 26.68 -10.53
N LEU A 9 -15.44 27.93 -10.96
CA LEU A 9 -16.44 28.85 -10.47
C LEU A 9 -17.88 28.66 -11.00
N PRO A 10 -18.15 28.20 -12.22
CA PRO A 10 -19.54 28.04 -12.67
C PRO A 10 -20.25 26.79 -12.11
N GLY A 11 -19.50 25.80 -11.59
CA GLY A 11 -20.09 24.55 -11.09
C GLY A 11 -20.54 24.57 -9.63
N LEU A 12 -20.04 25.53 -8.83
CA LEU A 12 -20.35 25.57 -7.40
C LEU A 12 -21.63 26.36 -7.05
N LEU A 13 -22.19 27.09 -8.02
CA LEU A 13 -23.35 28.00 -7.73
C LEU A 13 -24.72 27.35 -7.94
N CYS A 14 -24.80 26.09 -8.35
CA CYS A 14 -26.08 25.42 -8.65
C CYS A 14 -26.54 24.38 -7.61
N ILE A 15 -25.91 24.26 -6.43
CA ILE A 15 -26.38 23.33 -5.40
C ILE A 15 -26.78 24.06 -4.10
N ALA A 16 -27.44 25.17 -4.21
CA ALA A 16 -28.23 25.71 -3.11
C ALA A 16 -29.70 25.36 -3.32
N VAL A 17 -30.04 24.06 -3.27
CA VAL A 17 -31.44 23.65 -3.07
C VAL A 17 -31.74 23.83 -1.58
N ALA A 18 -32.49 24.87 -1.26
CA ALA A 18 -33.06 25.02 0.07
C ALA A 18 -34.02 23.86 0.36
N VAL A 19 -33.57 22.91 1.18
CA VAL A 19 -34.43 21.91 1.79
C VAL A 19 -35.07 22.56 3.01
N PRO A 20 -36.39 22.61 3.14
CA PRO A 20 -37.01 23.09 4.37
C PRO A 20 -36.58 22.17 5.53
N ALA A 21 -35.89 22.76 6.50
CA ALA A 21 -35.55 22.09 7.75
C ALA A 21 -36.84 21.85 8.54
N HIS A 22 -37.35 20.62 8.52
CA HIS A 22 -38.28 20.17 9.53
C HIS A 22 -37.48 20.03 10.82
N ALA A 23 -37.67 20.92 11.76
CA ALA A 23 -37.18 20.80 13.12
C ALA A 23 -37.84 19.53 13.71
N GLN A 24 -37.18 18.40 13.68
CA GLN A 24 -37.58 17.25 14.46
C GLN A 24 -37.30 17.56 15.93
N ASP A 25 -38.33 17.55 16.75
CA ASP A 25 -38.20 17.66 18.20
C ASP A 25 -37.35 16.50 18.74
N LYS A 26 -36.12 16.82 19.16
CA LYS A 26 -35.13 15.83 19.62
C LYS A 26 -34.86 16.05 21.12
N GLY A 27 -34.66 14.95 21.82
CA GLY A 27 -34.19 14.95 23.21
C GLY A 27 -32.83 14.25 23.37
N THR A 28 -32.39 14.09 24.59
CA THR A 28 -31.13 13.45 24.96
C THR A 28 -31.39 12.33 25.97
N ILE A 29 -30.73 11.19 25.82
CA ILE A 29 -30.72 10.15 26.85
C ILE A 29 -29.37 10.18 27.56
N THR A 30 -29.36 10.30 28.87
CA THR A 30 -28.17 10.26 29.72
C THR A 30 -28.31 9.18 30.79
N GLY A 31 -27.20 8.74 31.36
CA GLY A 31 -27.26 7.81 32.48
C GLY A 31 -25.89 7.29 32.86
N LYS A 32 -25.85 6.35 33.77
CA LYS A 32 -24.64 5.71 34.28
C LYS A 32 -24.76 4.20 34.23
N VAL A 33 -23.68 3.53 33.83
CA VAL A 33 -23.59 2.07 33.85
C VAL A 33 -22.60 1.65 34.93
N THR A 34 -23.06 0.79 35.85
CA THR A 34 -22.23 0.31 36.95
C THR A 34 -22.30 -1.21 37.07
N ASP A 35 -21.32 -1.82 37.69
CA ASP A 35 -21.32 -3.20 38.07
C ASP A 35 -22.30 -3.42 39.24
N LYS A 36 -23.19 -4.38 39.15
CA LYS A 36 -24.26 -4.62 40.12
C LYS A 36 -23.76 -5.07 41.49
N ARG A 37 -22.62 -5.79 41.53
CA ARG A 37 -22.02 -6.35 42.74
C ARG A 37 -21.04 -5.38 43.43
N THR A 38 -20.20 -4.71 42.64
CA THR A 38 -19.13 -3.87 43.19
C THR A 38 -19.49 -2.38 43.22
N GLY A 39 -20.52 -1.95 42.46
CA GLY A 39 -20.90 -0.56 42.32
C GLY A 39 -19.92 0.27 41.46
N HIS A 40 -18.84 -0.32 40.95
CA HIS A 40 -17.87 0.38 40.15
C HIS A 40 -18.45 0.75 38.79
N ALA A 41 -18.00 1.87 38.25
CA ALA A 41 -18.36 2.33 36.92
C ALA A 41 -17.87 1.34 35.85
N ILE A 42 -18.68 1.08 34.83
CA ILE A 42 -18.29 0.27 33.66
C ILE A 42 -18.05 1.20 32.50
N PRO A 43 -16.77 1.50 32.18
CA PRO A 43 -16.42 2.34 31.06
C PRO A 43 -16.54 1.58 29.75
N PHE A 44 -16.80 2.31 28.65
CA PHE A 44 -16.93 1.76 27.29
C PHE A 44 -18.04 0.72 27.11
N ALA A 45 -19.01 0.66 28.01
CA ALA A 45 -20.21 -0.12 27.78
C ALA A 45 -20.98 0.49 26.60
N ASN A 46 -21.41 -0.36 25.69
CA ASN A 46 -22.18 0.10 24.53
C ASN A 46 -23.64 0.27 24.94
N VAL A 47 -24.16 1.49 24.79
CA VAL A 47 -25.56 1.84 25.06
C VAL A 47 -26.25 2.15 23.73
N ALA A 48 -27.27 1.39 23.39
CA ALA A 48 -28.03 1.54 22.14
C ALA A 48 -29.51 1.83 22.42
N VAL A 49 -30.08 2.78 21.64
CA VAL A 49 -31.51 3.09 21.64
C VAL A 49 -32.16 2.30 20.51
N VAL A 50 -32.87 1.26 20.83
CA VAL A 50 -33.50 0.36 19.88
C VAL A 50 -34.61 1.09 19.12
N GLY A 51 -34.55 1.05 17.79
CA GLY A 51 -35.54 1.73 16.92
C GLY A 51 -35.18 3.17 16.52
N ALA A 52 -34.25 3.85 17.22
CA ALA A 52 -33.81 5.21 16.87
C ALA A 52 -32.48 5.24 16.13
N GLN A 53 -31.82 4.11 15.95
CA GLN A 53 -30.46 3.99 15.37
C GLN A 53 -29.44 4.94 16.03
N LYS A 54 -29.56 5.16 17.32
CA LYS A 54 -28.73 5.99 18.17
C LYS A 54 -28.08 5.17 19.26
N GLY A 55 -26.86 5.53 19.62
CA GLY A 55 -26.13 4.88 20.69
C GLY A 55 -24.90 5.65 21.11
N GLY A 56 -24.24 5.20 22.15
CA GLY A 56 -23.01 5.78 22.68
C GLY A 56 -22.24 4.78 23.52
N LEU A 57 -21.01 5.11 23.87
CA LEU A 57 -20.20 4.38 24.83
C LEU A 57 -20.20 5.13 26.16
N THR A 58 -20.10 4.41 27.27
CA THR A 58 -19.87 5.05 28.57
C THR A 58 -18.43 5.60 28.65
N ASP A 59 -18.29 6.72 29.37
CA ASP A 59 -16.98 7.34 29.68
C ASP A 59 -16.25 6.57 30.80
N SER A 60 -15.15 7.11 31.32
CA SER A 60 -14.35 6.53 32.39
C SER A 60 -15.11 6.36 33.69
N GLU A 61 -16.09 7.22 34.00
CA GLU A 61 -16.97 7.18 35.17
C GLU A 61 -18.25 6.35 34.94
N GLY A 62 -18.35 5.67 33.78
CA GLY A 62 -19.49 4.86 33.38
C GLY A 62 -20.70 5.68 32.92
N ARG A 63 -20.57 7.00 32.71
CA ARG A 63 -21.65 7.86 32.24
C ARG A 63 -21.74 7.81 30.70
N PHE A 64 -22.96 7.94 30.21
CA PHE A 64 -23.21 8.05 28.77
C PHE A 64 -24.17 9.18 28.46
N THR A 65 -24.03 9.73 27.26
CA THR A 65 -24.92 10.75 26.71
C THR A 65 -25.21 10.42 25.26
N ILE A 66 -26.48 10.25 24.91
CA ILE A 66 -26.96 9.98 23.56
C ILE A 66 -27.84 11.15 23.12
N PRO A 67 -27.28 12.15 22.42
CA PRO A 67 -28.01 13.32 21.97
C PRO A 67 -28.79 13.06 20.67
N GLY A 68 -29.78 13.90 20.40
CA GLY A 68 -30.47 13.90 19.12
C GLY A 68 -31.39 12.69 18.89
N VAL A 69 -31.91 12.11 19.94
CA VAL A 69 -32.94 11.05 19.89
C VAL A 69 -34.29 11.72 19.58
N PRO A 70 -35.03 11.32 18.54
CA PRO A 70 -36.36 11.87 18.27
C PRO A 70 -37.30 11.69 19.48
N ALA A 71 -38.25 12.60 19.68
CA ALA A 71 -39.25 12.44 20.74
C ALA A 71 -40.05 11.15 20.50
N GLY A 72 -40.21 10.34 21.54
CA GLY A 72 -40.86 9.03 21.44
C GLY A 72 -40.56 8.12 22.65
N THR A 73 -41.10 6.93 22.61
CA THR A 73 -40.85 5.90 23.64
C THR A 73 -39.94 4.83 23.06
N TYR A 74 -38.83 4.57 23.75
CA TYR A 74 -37.78 3.69 23.26
C TYR A 74 -37.41 2.59 24.25
N GLU A 75 -36.79 1.56 23.74
CA GLU A 75 -36.04 0.57 24.48
C GLU A 75 -34.56 0.95 24.47
N VAL A 76 -33.95 1.05 25.68
CA VAL A 76 -32.49 1.32 25.75
C VAL A 76 -31.80 0.05 26.23
N ARG A 77 -30.82 -0.38 25.50
CA ARG A 77 -30.04 -1.59 25.77
C ARG A 77 -28.59 -1.23 26.05
N VAL A 78 -28.05 -1.85 27.12
CA VAL A 78 -26.62 -1.74 27.44
C VAL A 78 -25.99 -3.11 27.38
N GLN A 79 -24.82 -3.17 26.79
CA GLN A 79 -23.99 -4.39 26.73
C GLN A 79 -22.51 -4.07 26.92
N PHE A 80 -21.82 -4.96 27.64
CA PHE A 80 -20.39 -4.91 27.84
C PHE A 80 -19.82 -6.32 27.92
N LEU A 81 -18.58 -6.50 27.46
CA LEU A 81 -17.95 -7.81 27.43
C LEU A 81 -17.77 -8.34 28.87
N GLY A 82 -18.25 -9.55 29.12
CA GLY A 82 -18.24 -10.15 30.48
C GLY A 82 -19.44 -9.83 31.36
N TYR A 83 -20.42 -9.07 30.85
CA TYR A 83 -21.65 -8.71 31.58
C TYR A 83 -22.90 -9.16 30.84
N ARG A 84 -23.95 -9.45 31.61
CA ARG A 84 -25.28 -9.74 31.06
C ARG A 84 -25.86 -8.46 30.47
N PRO A 85 -26.25 -8.45 29.18
CA PRO A 85 -26.91 -7.30 28.59
C PRO A 85 -28.18 -6.93 29.38
N GLU A 86 -28.36 -5.64 29.68
CA GLU A 86 -29.55 -5.14 30.34
C GLU A 86 -30.37 -4.26 29.40
N VAL A 87 -31.69 -4.39 29.44
CA VAL A 87 -32.64 -3.70 28.58
C VAL A 87 -33.63 -2.95 29.42
N ARG A 88 -33.84 -1.66 29.14
CA ARG A 88 -34.87 -0.83 29.75
C ARG A 88 -35.90 -0.43 28.70
N PRO A 89 -37.07 -1.07 28.70
CA PRO A 89 -38.17 -0.67 27.84
C PRO A 89 -38.91 0.56 28.42
N GLY A 90 -39.58 1.30 27.53
CA GLY A 90 -40.48 2.37 27.97
C GLY A 90 -39.78 3.70 28.31
N VAL A 91 -38.57 3.94 27.85
CA VAL A 91 -37.86 5.21 28.03
C VAL A 91 -38.50 6.28 27.17
N VAL A 92 -39.14 7.26 27.80
CA VAL A 92 -39.81 8.37 27.13
C VAL A 92 -38.81 9.51 26.92
N VAL A 93 -38.57 9.85 25.66
CA VAL A 93 -37.77 11.00 25.25
C VAL A 93 -38.70 12.12 24.80
N ALA A 94 -38.69 13.23 25.52
CA ALA A 94 -39.47 14.43 25.17
C ALA A 94 -38.56 15.44 24.43
N ALA A 95 -39.14 16.22 23.55
CA ALA A 95 -38.46 17.28 22.84
C ALA A 95 -37.79 18.28 23.80
N GLY A 96 -36.50 18.56 23.55
CA GLY A 96 -35.72 19.51 24.35
C GLY A 96 -35.41 19.08 25.78
N ARG A 97 -35.76 17.85 26.19
CA ARG A 97 -35.50 17.34 27.55
C ARG A 97 -34.60 16.12 27.57
N GLY A 98 -33.82 15.96 28.63
CA GLY A 98 -33.01 14.79 28.89
C GLY A 98 -33.81 13.68 29.63
N ALA A 99 -33.76 12.44 29.13
CA ALA A 99 -34.20 11.25 29.87
C ALA A 99 -32.98 10.63 30.56
N VAL A 100 -33.09 10.33 31.86
CA VAL A 100 -32.01 9.71 32.64
C VAL A 100 -32.32 8.24 32.84
N VAL A 101 -31.35 7.35 32.45
CA VAL A 101 -31.52 5.89 32.53
C VAL A 101 -30.24 5.25 33.04
N ASP A 102 -30.24 4.80 34.28
CA ASP A 102 -29.10 4.10 34.90
C ASP A 102 -29.20 2.58 34.74
N PHE A 103 -28.04 1.94 34.53
CA PHE A 103 -27.94 0.49 34.40
C PHE A 103 -26.99 -0.11 35.44
N LYS A 104 -27.33 -1.29 35.92
CA LYS A 104 -26.53 -2.08 36.87
C LYS A 104 -26.27 -3.45 36.25
N LEU A 105 -25.19 -3.59 35.50
CA LEU A 105 -24.87 -4.82 34.79
C LEU A 105 -24.36 -5.90 35.78
N GLU A 106 -24.83 -7.11 35.57
CA GLU A 106 -24.40 -8.29 36.32
C GLU A 106 -23.28 -9.01 35.59
N GLU A 107 -22.14 -9.18 36.26
CA GLU A 107 -21.01 -9.95 35.72
C GLU A 107 -21.45 -11.41 35.56
N VAL A 108 -21.28 -11.97 34.35
CA VAL A 108 -21.65 -13.34 34.03
C VAL A 108 -20.46 -14.08 33.51
N VAL A 109 -20.16 -15.22 34.12
CA VAL A 109 -19.37 -16.30 33.53
C VAL A 109 -20.24 -16.92 32.43
N VAL A 110 -20.19 -16.43 31.22
CA VAL A 110 -21.16 -16.71 30.17
C VAL A 110 -21.06 -18.14 29.66
N ARG A 111 -22.11 -18.92 29.90
CA ARG A 111 -22.50 -20.02 28.99
C ARG A 111 -23.19 -19.38 27.80
N GLN A 112 -22.75 -19.81 26.63
CA GLN A 112 -23.12 -19.30 25.28
C GLN A 112 -24.66 -19.18 25.10
N GLU A 113 -25.15 -17.95 24.98
CA GLU A 113 -26.42 -17.65 24.30
C GLU A 113 -26.18 -16.51 23.27
N LYS A 114 -26.83 -16.62 22.12
CA LYS A 114 -26.74 -15.81 20.91
C LYS A 114 -26.22 -14.39 21.11
N VAL A 115 -25.04 -14.11 20.56
CA VAL A 115 -24.53 -12.75 20.38
C VAL A 115 -25.43 -12.03 19.37
N VAL A 116 -26.17 -11.05 19.82
CA VAL A 116 -26.82 -10.08 18.94
C VAL A 116 -25.77 -9.04 18.60
N GLU A 117 -25.29 -9.09 17.40
CA GLU A 117 -24.34 -8.11 16.87
C GLU A 117 -25.08 -6.78 16.68
N VAL A 118 -24.94 -5.86 17.64
CA VAL A 118 -25.42 -4.48 17.49
C VAL A 118 -24.30 -3.69 16.84
N THR A 119 -24.36 -3.52 15.53
CA THR A 119 -23.51 -2.59 14.78
C THR A 119 -24.00 -1.17 15.04
N ALA A 120 -23.45 -0.52 16.06
CA ALA A 120 -23.59 0.93 16.19
C ALA A 120 -22.85 1.59 15.02
N GLU A 121 -23.51 2.47 14.27
CA GLU A 121 -22.82 3.26 13.26
C GLU A 121 -21.70 4.08 13.90
N ARG A 122 -20.47 3.90 13.42
CA ARG A 122 -19.32 4.69 13.88
C ARG A 122 -19.62 6.18 13.70
N ARG A 123 -19.30 7.03 14.68
CA ARG A 123 -19.43 8.48 14.53
C ARG A 123 -18.66 8.97 13.30
N LEU A 124 -19.19 9.97 12.59
CA LEU A 124 -18.47 10.61 11.46
C LEU A 124 -17.20 11.31 11.93
N VAL A 125 -17.27 11.93 13.11
CA VAL A 125 -16.14 12.58 13.75
C VAL A 125 -15.84 11.87 15.05
N GLU A 126 -14.67 11.23 15.13
CA GLU A 126 -14.10 10.70 16.36
C GLU A 126 -13.36 11.83 17.07
N THR A 127 -14.05 12.54 17.95
CA THR A 127 -13.53 13.74 18.63
C THR A 127 -12.36 13.46 19.58
N LYS A 128 -12.24 12.23 20.08
CA LYS A 128 -11.18 11.76 20.96
C LYS A 128 -9.97 11.17 20.20
N GLN A 129 -10.00 11.17 18.89
CA GLN A 129 -8.92 10.68 18.05
C GLN A 129 -8.09 11.83 17.48
N GLY A 130 -6.87 12.02 17.96
CA GLY A 130 -5.96 13.07 17.52
C GLY A 130 -5.20 12.74 16.22
N ALA A 131 -5.10 11.48 15.83
CA ALA A 131 -4.40 11.10 14.61
C ALA A 131 -5.29 11.18 13.36
N THR A 132 -4.67 11.52 12.22
CA THR A 132 -5.34 11.40 10.91
C THR A 132 -5.27 9.95 10.45
N VAL A 133 -6.28 9.19 10.80
CA VAL A 133 -6.47 7.81 10.36
C VAL A 133 -7.74 7.73 9.50
N ARG A 134 -7.59 7.22 8.29
CA ARG A 134 -8.70 6.97 7.37
C ARG A 134 -8.96 5.48 7.31
N SER A 135 -10.18 5.09 7.56
CA SER A 135 -10.63 3.70 7.50
C SER A 135 -11.61 3.51 6.36
N VAL A 136 -11.40 2.49 5.55
CA VAL A 136 -12.32 2.06 4.50
C VAL A 136 -12.70 0.62 4.77
N ASN A 137 -13.97 0.36 5.02
CA ASN A 137 -14.45 -0.97 5.38
C ASN A 137 -14.89 -1.79 4.15
N ALA A 138 -15.11 -3.10 4.34
CA ALA A 138 -15.49 -4.03 3.26
C ALA A 138 -16.75 -3.61 2.49
N ASN A 139 -17.74 -3.02 3.17
CA ASN A 139 -18.97 -2.58 2.52
C ASN A 139 -18.75 -1.35 1.62
N GLU A 140 -17.90 -0.44 2.04
CA GLU A 140 -17.47 0.70 1.22
C GLU A 140 -16.68 0.21 0.02
N ILE A 141 -15.66 -0.65 0.25
CA ILE A 141 -14.81 -1.23 -0.81
C ILE A 141 -15.66 -1.94 -1.88
N ARG A 142 -16.68 -2.70 -1.47
CA ARG A 142 -17.58 -3.40 -2.41
C ARG A 142 -18.27 -2.45 -3.39
N ASN A 143 -18.51 -1.22 -2.97
CA ASN A 143 -19.27 -0.23 -3.74
C ASN A 143 -18.39 0.59 -4.67
N LEU A 144 -17.10 0.69 -4.38
CA LEU A 144 -16.15 1.48 -5.17
C LEU A 144 -15.78 0.78 -6.49
N PRO A 145 -15.35 1.54 -7.51
CA PRO A 145 -14.80 1.00 -8.76
C PRO A 145 -13.33 0.58 -8.58
N VAL A 146 -13.06 -0.34 -7.64
CA VAL A 146 -11.71 -0.78 -7.26
C VAL A 146 -11.55 -2.29 -7.39
N SER A 147 -10.32 -2.74 -7.59
CA SER A 147 -9.94 -4.15 -7.70
C SER A 147 -8.89 -4.55 -6.67
N THR A 148 -7.97 -3.64 -6.36
CA THR A 148 -6.83 -3.84 -5.47
C THR A 148 -6.88 -2.89 -4.29
N VAL A 149 -6.08 -3.17 -3.26
CA VAL A 149 -5.88 -2.24 -2.14
C VAL A 149 -5.26 -0.93 -2.62
N ALA A 150 -4.37 -0.95 -3.60
CA ALA A 150 -3.78 0.25 -4.18
C ALA A 150 -4.85 1.20 -4.76
N ASP A 151 -5.87 0.65 -5.44
CA ASP A 151 -6.99 1.46 -5.96
C ASP A 151 -7.78 2.13 -4.82
N VAL A 152 -7.96 1.41 -3.69
CA VAL A 152 -8.62 1.97 -2.50
C VAL A 152 -7.80 3.12 -1.90
N LEU A 153 -6.48 2.96 -1.84
CA LEU A 153 -5.57 3.95 -1.30
C LEU A 153 -5.52 5.21 -2.16
N GLN A 154 -5.53 5.07 -3.49
CA GLN A 154 -5.53 6.20 -4.41
C GLN A 154 -6.72 7.16 -4.21
N GLN A 155 -7.83 6.65 -3.70
CA GLN A 155 -9.02 7.47 -3.43
C GLN A 155 -8.92 8.27 -2.13
N GLN A 156 -7.86 8.08 -1.34
CA GLN A 156 -7.69 8.80 -0.08
C GLN A 156 -6.92 10.11 -0.25
N ALA A 157 -7.22 11.10 0.61
CA ALA A 157 -6.48 12.35 0.65
C ALA A 157 -5.01 12.13 1.06
N GLY A 158 -4.09 12.94 0.53
CA GLY A 158 -2.67 12.87 0.84
C GLY A 158 -1.94 11.66 0.24
N ILE A 159 -2.61 10.85 -0.57
CA ILE A 159 -2.00 9.74 -1.29
C ILE A 159 -1.98 10.07 -2.79
N SER A 160 -0.81 10.00 -3.38
CA SER A 160 -0.60 10.09 -4.83
C SER A 160 0.06 8.82 -5.34
N THR A 161 -0.10 8.58 -6.63
CA THR A 161 0.59 7.48 -7.31
C THR A 161 1.44 8.03 -8.42
N ASP A 162 2.65 7.52 -8.51
CA ASP A 162 3.54 7.74 -9.63
C ASP A 162 4.06 6.38 -10.07
N ALA A 163 3.79 6.06 -11.29
CA ALA A 163 4.27 4.84 -11.88
C ALA A 163 3.93 3.58 -11.00
N ASP A 164 2.65 3.40 -10.49
CA ASP A 164 2.12 2.38 -9.57
C ASP A 164 2.77 2.37 -8.17
N GLN A 165 3.69 3.29 -7.90
CA GLN A 165 4.24 3.53 -6.59
C GLN A 165 3.31 4.43 -5.79
N ILE A 166 3.09 4.08 -4.53
CA ILE A 166 2.22 4.82 -3.62
C ILE A 166 3.07 5.78 -2.80
N HIS A 167 2.76 7.06 -2.91
CA HIS A 167 3.41 8.13 -2.16
C HIS A 167 2.43 8.71 -1.15
N VAL A 168 2.78 8.69 0.12
CA VAL A 168 1.98 9.27 1.19
C VAL A 168 2.57 10.62 1.58
N ARG A 169 1.79 11.71 1.43
CA ARG A 169 2.22 13.08 1.74
C ARG A 169 3.58 13.45 1.15
N GLY A 170 3.79 13.05 -0.11
CA GLY A 170 5.04 13.34 -0.83
C GLY A 170 6.26 12.55 -0.37
N GLY A 171 6.11 11.50 0.44
CA GLY A 171 7.18 10.59 0.78
C GLY A 171 7.63 9.72 -0.37
N ARG A 172 8.82 9.12 -0.27
CA ARG A 172 9.26 8.07 -1.17
C ARG A 172 8.35 6.85 -1.04
N ALA A 173 8.24 6.05 -2.07
CA ALA A 173 7.35 4.87 -2.06
C ALA A 173 7.77 3.82 -1.01
N ASP A 174 9.05 3.71 -0.71
CA ASP A 174 9.62 2.81 0.29
C ASP A 174 9.48 3.30 1.74
N GLU A 175 8.99 4.52 1.96
CA GLU A 175 8.77 5.09 3.30
C GLU A 175 7.44 4.67 3.94
N THR A 176 6.53 4.09 3.17
CA THR A 176 5.23 3.64 3.65
C THR A 176 5.30 2.19 4.10
N MET A 177 4.91 1.93 5.36
CA MET A 177 4.82 0.57 5.89
C MET A 177 3.45 -0.02 5.59
N PHE A 178 3.43 -1.19 4.99
CA PHE A 178 2.23 -2.00 4.85
C PHE A 178 2.23 -3.14 5.86
N VAL A 179 1.13 -3.27 6.58
CA VAL A 179 0.94 -4.29 7.62
C VAL A 179 -0.32 -5.08 7.28
N VAL A 180 -0.17 -6.38 7.05
CA VAL A 180 -1.29 -7.27 6.72
C VAL A 180 -1.53 -8.22 7.90
N ASN A 181 -2.68 -8.11 8.56
CA ASN A 181 -2.99 -8.87 9.78
C ASN A 181 -1.86 -8.82 10.83
N GLY A 182 -1.28 -7.64 11.05
CA GLY A 182 -0.19 -7.44 12.01
C GLY A 182 1.20 -7.79 11.51
N VAL A 183 1.37 -8.33 10.31
CA VAL A 183 2.67 -8.71 9.73
C VAL A 183 3.14 -7.65 8.74
N ALA A 184 4.35 -7.14 8.94
CA ALA A 184 4.98 -6.21 7.99
C ALA A 184 5.21 -6.90 6.64
N ASN A 185 4.72 -6.27 5.56
CA ASN A 185 4.87 -6.73 4.19
C ASN A 185 5.84 -5.81 3.46
N ARG A 186 7.10 -6.21 3.36
CA ARG A 186 8.16 -5.40 2.77
C ARG A 186 9.28 -6.26 2.21
N ASP A 187 9.66 -6.03 0.97
CA ASP A 187 10.93 -6.52 0.41
C ASP A 187 12.09 -5.73 1.03
N LEU A 188 12.97 -6.40 1.74
CA LEU A 188 14.07 -5.76 2.47
C LEU A 188 15.19 -5.26 1.56
N VAL A 189 15.30 -5.80 0.34
CA VAL A 189 16.31 -5.36 -0.64
C VAL A 189 15.98 -3.98 -1.19
N THR A 190 14.70 -3.76 -1.56
CA THR A 190 14.26 -2.51 -2.21
C THR A 190 13.45 -1.59 -1.31
N GLY A 191 12.95 -2.08 -0.19
CA GLY A 191 12.06 -1.34 0.70
C GLY A 191 10.60 -1.30 0.24
N GLN A 192 10.25 -1.87 -0.89
CA GLN A 192 8.91 -1.82 -1.47
C GLN A 192 7.97 -2.88 -0.87
N SER A 193 6.67 -2.67 -1.01
CA SER A 193 5.63 -3.60 -0.57
C SER A 193 4.77 -4.06 -1.75
N THR A 194 4.38 -5.33 -1.71
CA THR A 194 3.42 -5.91 -2.65
C THR A 194 2.00 -5.95 -2.12
N ALA A 195 1.77 -5.49 -0.88
CA ALA A 195 0.44 -5.53 -0.24
C ALA A 195 -0.60 -4.64 -0.93
N GLY A 196 -0.17 -3.60 -1.65
CA GLY A 196 -1.07 -2.81 -2.50
C GLY A 196 -1.79 -3.61 -3.57
N GLN A 197 -1.21 -4.72 -4.02
CA GLN A 197 -1.76 -5.59 -5.05
C GLN A 197 -2.73 -6.67 -4.53
N LEU A 198 -3.00 -6.70 -3.21
CA LEU A 198 -4.00 -7.60 -2.64
C LEU A 198 -5.38 -7.31 -3.22
N ASN A 199 -6.14 -8.38 -3.44
CA ASN A 199 -7.53 -8.26 -3.90
C ASN A 199 -8.36 -7.53 -2.84
N ALA A 200 -8.97 -6.40 -3.23
CA ALA A 200 -9.76 -5.57 -2.33
C ALA A 200 -10.97 -6.33 -1.71
N ARG A 201 -11.45 -7.39 -2.36
CA ARG A 201 -12.55 -8.20 -1.83
C ARG A 201 -12.19 -9.12 -0.68
N SER A 202 -10.91 -9.48 -0.53
CA SER A 202 -10.40 -10.27 0.59
C SER A 202 -10.26 -9.44 1.88
N VAL A 203 -10.41 -8.11 1.77
CA VAL A 203 -10.17 -7.17 2.85
C VAL A 203 -11.44 -6.92 3.65
N SER A 204 -11.34 -6.87 4.97
CA SER A 204 -12.39 -6.38 5.88
C SER A 204 -12.29 -4.89 6.15
N GLU A 205 -11.05 -4.37 6.25
CA GLU A 205 -10.79 -2.96 6.55
C GLU A 205 -9.38 -2.57 6.09
N VAL A 206 -9.25 -1.38 5.52
CA VAL A 206 -7.98 -0.70 5.25
C VAL A 206 -7.91 0.53 6.11
N ASN A 207 -6.91 0.63 6.97
CA ASN A 207 -6.63 1.79 7.81
C ASN A 207 -5.36 2.48 7.32
N VAL A 208 -5.44 3.76 7.02
CA VAL A 208 -4.32 4.56 6.56
C VAL A 208 -4.02 5.65 7.56
N ALA A 209 -2.87 5.58 8.20
CA ALA A 209 -2.32 6.63 9.04
C ALA A 209 -1.28 7.43 8.25
N THR A 210 -1.56 8.70 7.97
CA THR A 210 -0.73 9.55 7.10
C THR A 210 0.12 10.56 7.85
N GLY A 211 -0.01 10.66 9.16
CA GLY A 211 0.71 11.63 9.99
C GLY A 211 1.40 10.97 11.17
N ALA A 212 0.99 11.35 12.38
CA ALA A 212 1.45 10.67 13.58
C ALA A 212 0.76 9.32 13.72
N PHE A 213 1.50 8.25 13.52
CA PHE A 213 1.02 6.90 13.75
C PHE A 213 1.50 6.34 15.09
N ASP A 214 0.78 5.34 15.59
CA ASP A 214 0.98 4.73 16.90
C ASP A 214 2.43 4.23 17.09
N VAL A 215 2.93 4.25 18.35
CA VAL A 215 4.29 3.80 18.71
C VAL A 215 4.55 2.34 18.41
N ARG A 216 3.50 1.51 18.29
CA ARG A 216 3.63 0.10 17.90
C ARG A 216 4.20 -0.09 16.48
N TYR A 217 4.06 0.91 15.61
CA TYR A 217 4.58 0.85 14.26
C TYR A 217 5.93 1.55 14.15
N GLY A 218 6.92 0.85 13.63
CA GLY A 218 8.27 1.35 13.31
C GLY A 218 8.63 1.10 11.86
N ASN A 219 9.85 1.42 11.51
CA ASN A 219 10.42 1.21 10.17
C ASN A 219 9.58 1.84 9.04
N ALA A 220 9.02 3.04 9.31
CA ALA A 220 8.20 3.84 8.39
C ALA A 220 8.45 5.33 8.64
N LEU A 221 8.44 6.16 7.59
CA LEU A 221 8.67 7.61 7.67
C LEU A 221 7.45 8.43 7.25
N SER A 222 6.68 7.96 6.26
CA SER A 222 5.59 8.74 5.64
C SER A 222 4.19 8.30 6.07
N GLY A 223 3.99 7.02 6.32
CA GLY A 223 2.69 6.50 6.72
C GLY A 223 2.67 5.01 6.99
N VAL A 224 1.54 4.56 7.55
CA VAL A 224 1.27 3.16 7.81
C VAL A 224 -0.07 2.78 7.19
N VAL A 225 -0.08 1.72 6.40
CA VAL A 225 -1.28 1.11 5.82
C VAL A 225 -1.51 -0.23 6.49
N GLU A 226 -2.48 -0.28 7.40
CA GLU A 226 -2.91 -1.51 8.06
C GLU A 226 -4.05 -2.15 7.26
N ILE A 227 -3.86 -3.37 6.81
CA ILE A 227 -4.83 -4.15 6.04
C ILE A 227 -5.29 -5.31 6.91
N ARG A 228 -6.56 -5.32 7.23
CA ARG A 228 -7.21 -6.43 7.92
C ARG A 228 -7.96 -7.26 6.91
N LEU A 229 -7.66 -8.54 6.87
CA LEU A 229 -8.34 -9.49 6.00
C LEU A 229 -9.59 -10.04 6.69
N LYS A 230 -10.57 -10.50 5.91
CA LYS A 230 -11.80 -11.11 6.43
C LYS A 230 -11.48 -12.33 7.29
N GLU A 231 -12.27 -12.57 8.33
CA GLU A 231 -12.16 -13.73 9.22
C GLU A 231 -13.25 -14.77 8.94
N GLY A 232 -13.11 -15.93 9.57
CA GLY A 232 -14.11 -16.98 9.53
C GLY A 232 -15.40 -16.58 10.23
N THR A 233 -16.54 -16.94 9.67
CA THR A 233 -17.87 -16.65 10.20
C THR A 233 -18.47 -17.86 10.91
N GLU A 234 -19.44 -17.66 11.80
CA GLU A 234 -20.14 -18.76 12.48
C GLU A 234 -21.13 -19.49 11.55
N LYS A 235 -21.62 -18.79 10.53
CA LYS A 235 -22.54 -19.37 9.53
C LYS A 235 -21.77 -19.62 8.23
N PRO A 236 -22.00 -20.77 7.57
CA PRO A 236 -21.41 -21.01 6.26
C PRO A 236 -21.81 -19.93 5.27
N GLN A 237 -20.84 -19.42 4.52
CA GLN A 237 -21.05 -18.47 3.44
C GLN A 237 -20.10 -18.83 2.28
N LEU A 238 -20.61 -18.73 1.08
CA LEU A 238 -19.84 -18.89 -0.15
C LEU A 238 -20.05 -17.65 -1.01
N GLY A 239 -18.97 -16.99 -1.36
CA GLY A 239 -18.96 -15.87 -2.30
C GLY A 239 -18.15 -16.22 -3.54
N ILE A 240 -18.70 -15.98 -4.72
CA ILE A 240 -17.99 -16.17 -5.98
C ILE A 240 -18.12 -14.87 -6.78
N THR A 241 -16.99 -14.39 -7.26
CA THR A 241 -16.91 -13.26 -8.17
C THR A 241 -16.19 -13.68 -9.43
N THR A 242 -16.72 -13.33 -10.59
CA THR A 242 -16.02 -13.48 -11.87
C THR A 242 -16.17 -12.20 -12.68
N SER A 243 -15.15 -11.88 -13.46
CA SER A 243 -15.17 -10.70 -14.31
C SER A 243 -14.38 -10.89 -15.59
N ALA A 244 -14.82 -10.17 -16.63
CA ALA A 244 -14.14 -10.05 -17.91
C ALA A 244 -14.18 -8.59 -18.38
N GLY A 245 -13.14 -8.16 -19.09
CA GLY A 245 -13.04 -6.75 -19.47
C GLY A 245 -12.04 -6.48 -20.58
N SER A 246 -11.69 -5.23 -20.75
CA SER A 246 -10.72 -4.72 -21.72
C SER A 246 -9.39 -5.46 -21.62
N TYR A 247 -8.67 -5.53 -22.74
CA TYR A 247 -7.31 -6.10 -22.83
C TYR A 247 -7.23 -7.59 -22.47
N GLY A 248 -8.26 -8.37 -22.77
CA GLY A 248 -8.34 -9.78 -22.39
C GLY A 248 -8.40 -9.99 -20.86
N GLY A 249 -8.62 -8.91 -20.11
CA GLY A 249 -8.63 -8.93 -18.64
C GLY A 249 -9.71 -9.88 -18.12
N ARG A 250 -9.31 -10.83 -17.28
CA ARG A 250 -10.18 -11.79 -16.59
C ARG A 250 -9.76 -11.92 -15.16
N ALA A 251 -10.73 -11.99 -14.27
CA ALA A 251 -10.43 -12.24 -12.86
C ALA A 251 -11.55 -13.06 -12.23
N TRP A 252 -11.18 -13.82 -11.22
CA TRP A 252 -12.09 -14.56 -10.38
C TRP A 252 -11.67 -14.49 -8.92
N HIS A 253 -12.63 -14.62 -8.04
CA HIS A 253 -12.42 -14.66 -6.60
C HIS A 253 -13.47 -15.58 -5.99
N ALA A 254 -13.05 -16.49 -5.13
CA ALA A 254 -13.90 -17.40 -4.40
C ALA A 254 -13.56 -17.36 -2.91
N VAL A 255 -14.55 -17.17 -2.09
CA VAL A 255 -14.40 -17.17 -0.63
C VAL A 255 -15.40 -18.14 -0.02
N VAL A 256 -14.90 -19.05 0.81
CA VAL A 256 -15.69 -19.97 1.61
C VAL A 256 -15.36 -19.69 3.07
N THR A 257 -16.36 -19.42 3.87
CA THR A 257 -16.18 -19.18 5.28
C THR A 257 -17.30 -19.83 6.11
N GLY A 258 -17.00 -20.25 7.32
CA GLY A 258 -17.95 -20.92 8.20
C GLY A 258 -17.30 -21.64 9.37
N PRO A 259 -18.06 -22.49 10.07
CA PRO A 259 -17.49 -23.44 11.01
C PRO A 259 -16.43 -24.30 10.29
N ASP A 260 -15.29 -24.53 10.95
CA ASP A 260 -14.20 -25.25 10.32
C ASP A 260 -14.58 -26.68 9.94
N PRO A 261 -14.50 -27.08 8.66
CA PRO A 261 -14.90 -28.42 8.22
C PRO A 261 -13.80 -29.48 8.33
N VAL A 262 -12.56 -29.09 8.59
CA VAL A 262 -11.37 -29.96 8.48
C VAL A 262 -10.76 -30.26 9.83
N TRP A 263 -10.24 -29.25 10.52
CA TRP A 263 -9.45 -29.45 11.73
C TRP A 263 -10.27 -29.87 12.94
N ALA A 264 -11.40 -29.17 13.19
CA ALA A 264 -12.24 -29.47 14.34
C ALA A 264 -12.86 -30.89 14.27
N PRO A 265 -13.40 -31.35 13.11
CA PRO A 265 -13.85 -32.73 12.96
C PRO A 265 -12.71 -33.74 12.97
N GLY A 266 -11.54 -33.40 12.36
CA GLY A 266 -10.36 -34.25 12.34
C GLY A 266 -9.83 -34.55 13.75
N LEU A 267 -9.62 -33.52 14.55
CA LEU A 267 -9.18 -33.65 15.94
C LEU A 267 -10.20 -34.40 16.80
N ARG A 268 -11.50 -34.20 16.56
CA ARG A 268 -12.57 -34.94 17.26
C ARG A 268 -12.49 -36.43 16.96
N ARG A 269 -12.15 -36.83 15.70
CA ARG A 269 -11.94 -38.26 15.36
C ARG A 269 -10.74 -38.87 16.07
N LEU A 270 -9.73 -38.05 16.39
CA LEU A 270 -8.56 -38.45 17.20
C LEU A 270 -8.80 -38.38 18.71
N GLY A 271 -10.05 -38.16 19.15
CA GLY A 271 -10.43 -38.10 20.56
C GLY A 271 -10.23 -36.72 21.21
N VAL A 272 -9.73 -35.72 20.48
CA VAL A 272 -9.48 -34.39 20.99
C VAL A 272 -10.72 -33.52 20.74
N LYS A 273 -11.41 -33.11 21.81
CA LYS A 273 -12.54 -32.16 21.76
C LYS A 273 -12.03 -30.77 22.02
N LEU A 274 -12.07 -29.91 21.00
CA LEU A 274 -11.77 -28.49 21.15
C LEU A 274 -12.97 -27.77 21.82
N PRO A 275 -12.78 -27.08 22.94
CA PRO A 275 -13.83 -26.23 23.52
C PRO A 275 -14.07 -24.99 22.63
N GLY A 276 -15.29 -24.43 22.74
CA GLY A 276 -15.66 -23.20 22.04
C GLY A 276 -15.88 -23.35 20.56
N ALA A 277 -15.70 -22.23 19.81
CA ALA A 277 -15.97 -22.14 18.38
C ALA A 277 -14.68 -22.18 17.56
N VAL A 278 -14.70 -22.97 16.49
CA VAL A 278 -13.62 -23.00 15.47
C VAL A 278 -14.24 -22.63 14.14
N THR A 279 -13.77 -21.55 13.54
CA THR A 279 -14.21 -21.07 12.22
C THR A 279 -13.03 -21.00 11.26
N SER A 280 -13.30 -21.10 9.98
CA SER A 280 -12.28 -20.99 8.96
C SER A 280 -12.73 -20.15 7.78
N ILE A 281 -11.76 -19.68 7.01
CA ILE A 281 -11.94 -19.00 5.74
C ILE A 281 -10.94 -19.55 4.73
N LEU A 282 -11.42 -19.90 3.56
CA LEU A 282 -10.62 -20.15 2.37
C LEU A 282 -10.94 -19.08 1.34
N ASP A 283 -9.94 -18.35 0.92
CA ASP A 283 -10.04 -17.24 -0.02
C ASP A 283 -9.06 -17.46 -1.16
N LEU A 284 -9.58 -17.59 -2.38
CA LEU A 284 -8.81 -17.89 -3.58
C LEU A 284 -9.11 -16.84 -4.63
N SER A 285 -8.09 -16.35 -5.31
CA SER A 285 -8.27 -15.40 -6.41
C SER A 285 -7.24 -15.59 -7.52
N GLY A 286 -7.64 -15.21 -8.73
CA GLY A 286 -6.77 -15.18 -9.87
C GLY A 286 -7.15 -14.04 -10.81
N SER A 287 -6.16 -13.44 -11.44
CA SER A 287 -6.34 -12.43 -12.47
C SER A 287 -5.34 -12.61 -13.60
N LEU A 288 -5.79 -12.28 -14.79
CA LEU A 288 -5.03 -12.34 -16.02
C LEU A 288 -5.31 -11.08 -16.84
N PHE A 289 -4.25 -10.50 -17.40
CA PHE A 289 -4.33 -9.49 -18.44
C PHE A 289 -3.45 -9.92 -19.62
N GLU A 290 -3.96 -9.83 -20.86
CA GLU A 290 -3.18 -10.19 -22.02
C GLU A 290 -2.20 -9.07 -22.40
N THR A 291 -2.62 -7.81 -22.29
CA THR A 291 -1.76 -6.64 -22.54
C THR A 291 -2.37 -5.40 -21.91
N ARG A 292 -1.52 -4.49 -21.41
CA ARG A 292 -1.94 -3.15 -20.96
C ARG A 292 -2.03 -2.13 -22.09
N PHE A 293 -1.52 -2.46 -23.27
CA PHE A 293 -1.38 -1.56 -24.42
C PHE A 293 -2.22 -2.04 -25.59
N SER A 294 -3.49 -1.61 -25.62
CA SER A 294 -4.47 -2.03 -26.64
C SER A 294 -4.14 -1.57 -28.08
N TYR A 295 -3.24 -0.60 -28.22
CA TYR A 295 -2.90 -0.05 -29.52
C TYR A 295 -1.71 -0.75 -30.18
N LEU A 296 -1.00 -1.62 -29.47
CA LEU A 296 0.11 -2.39 -30.03
C LEU A 296 -0.35 -3.36 -31.14
N GLY A 297 -1.62 -3.60 -31.29
CA GLY A 297 -2.19 -4.39 -32.40
C GLY A 297 -2.76 -3.59 -33.58
N ARG A 298 -2.79 -2.25 -33.51
CA ARG A 298 -3.45 -1.43 -34.54
C ARG A 298 -2.57 -1.12 -35.77
N GLY A 299 -1.26 -1.32 -35.65
CA GLY A 299 -0.31 -1.02 -36.72
C GLY A 299 0.10 -2.22 -37.59
N GLY A 300 -0.55 -3.36 -37.45
CA GLY A 300 -0.14 -4.57 -38.19
C GLY A 300 1.03 -5.32 -37.56
N LEU A 301 1.57 -4.83 -36.46
CA LEU A 301 2.54 -5.53 -35.64
C LEU A 301 1.79 -6.40 -34.64
N SER A 302 1.91 -7.69 -34.79
CA SER A 302 1.49 -8.66 -33.79
C SER A 302 2.55 -8.74 -32.71
N LEU A 303 2.64 -7.73 -31.86
CA LEU A 303 3.52 -7.77 -30.69
C LEU A 303 3.13 -8.87 -29.71
N VAL A 304 1.93 -9.35 -29.83
CA VAL A 304 1.41 -10.44 -29.03
C VAL A 304 0.96 -11.52 -30.00
N GLU A 305 1.76 -12.57 -30.16
CA GLU A 305 1.16 -13.81 -30.61
C GLU A 305 -0.01 -14.09 -29.66
N LYS A 306 -1.19 -14.17 -30.22
CA LYS A 306 -2.41 -14.53 -29.46
C LYS A 306 -2.29 -15.98 -29.00
N THR A 307 -1.44 -16.23 -28.05
CA THR A 307 -1.54 -17.45 -27.27
C THR A 307 -2.80 -17.30 -26.46
N VAL A 308 -3.86 -17.93 -26.92
CA VAL A 308 -5.13 -17.99 -26.17
C VAL A 308 -4.80 -18.72 -24.88
N VAL A 309 -4.52 -17.96 -23.84
CA VAL A 309 -4.42 -18.55 -22.52
C VAL A 309 -5.79 -19.09 -22.16
N PRO A 310 -5.87 -20.38 -21.89
CA PRO A 310 -7.14 -21.00 -21.53
C PRO A 310 -7.78 -20.29 -20.36
N PRO A 311 -9.11 -20.29 -20.30
CA PRO A 311 -9.84 -19.69 -19.19
C PRO A 311 -9.35 -20.28 -17.86
N PHE A 312 -9.56 -19.54 -16.81
CA PHE A 312 -9.21 -19.63 -15.39
C PHE A 312 -9.08 -21.02 -14.74
N LEU A 313 -9.35 -22.12 -15.44
CA LEU A 313 -9.16 -23.50 -14.96
C LEU A 313 -7.77 -24.08 -15.21
N HIS A 314 -6.94 -23.43 -16.04
CA HIS A 314 -5.56 -23.86 -16.29
C HIS A 314 -4.62 -22.65 -16.25
N PRO A 315 -4.16 -22.24 -15.07
CA PRO A 315 -2.97 -21.43 -15.01
C PRO A 315 -1.81 -22.30 -15.49
N ARG A 316 -1.39 -22.13 -16.71
CA ARG A 316 -0.11 -22.66 -17.14
C ARG A 316 0.95 -21.74 -16.57
N LEU A 317 1.58 -22.17 -15.54
CA LEU A 317 2.63 -21.48 -14.83
C LEU A 317 3.96 -21.86 -15.50
N VAL A 318 4.88 -20.92 -15.61
CA VAL A 318 6.15 -21.08 -16.34
C VAL A 318 6.92 -22.32 -15.87
N SER A 319 7.36 -23.16 -16.80
CA SER A 319 7.94 -24.48 -16.56
C SER A 319 9.26 -24.47 -15.80
N SER A 320 9.95 -23.37 -15.78
CA SER A 320 11.28 -23.24 -15.19
C SER A 320 11.28 -23.01 -13.69
N TYR A 321 10.13 -22.77 -13.11
CA TYR A 321 10.02 -22.47 -11.69
C TYR A 321 9.64 -23.72 -10.91
N GLU A 322 10.59 -24.22 -10.11
CA GLU A 322 10.34 -25.27 -9.14
C GLU A 322 10.16 -24.63 -7.76
N ASP A 323 8.96 -24.70 -7.20
CA ASP A 323 8.73 -24.38 -5.79
C ASP A 323 8.62 -25.66 -4.96
N ARG A 324 9.07 -25.61 -3.73
CA ARG A 324 8.93 -26.71 -2.77
C ARG A 324 7.90 -26.34 -1.72
N ILE A 325 6.70 -26.92 -1.85
CA ILE A 325 5.68 -26.86 -0.81
C ILE A 325 5.69 -28.22 -0.10
N PHE A 326 5.94 -28.23 1.22
CA PHE A 326 6.08 -29.45 2.01
C PHE A 326 7.09 -30.48 1.46
N GLY A 327 8.17 -30.00 0.84
CA GLY A 327 9.20 -30.87 0.26
C GLY A 327 8.87 -31.41 -1.15
N HIS A 328 7.68 -31.17 -1.66
CA HIS A 328 7.30 -31.55 -3.01
C HIS A 328 7.62 -30.40 -3.99
N LYS A 329 8.24 -30.75 -5.12
CA LYS A 329 8.50 -29.83 -6.21
C LYS A 329 7.21 -29.61 -7.01
N PHE A 330 6.74 -28.38 -7.06
CA PHE A 330 5.67 -28.00 -7.97
C PHE A 330 6.28 -27.32 -9.20
N ARG A 331 5.98 -27.88 -10.36
CA ARG A 331 6.35 -27.31 -11.64
C ARG A 331 5.24 -26.37 -12.08
N TYR A 332 5.57 -25.15 -12.35
CA TYR A 332 4.67 -24.14 -12.86
C TYR A 332 4.76 -24.15 -14.39
N GLY A 333 3.62 -24.16 -15.08
CA GLY A 333 3.49 -24.50 -16.50
C GLY A 333 4.05 -23.50 -17.49
N ASP A 334 4.12 -23.92 -18.74
CA ASP A 334 5.07 -23.52 -19.76
C ASP A 334 4.64 -22.40 -20.68
N GLU A 335 3.41 -21.90 -20.60
CA GLU A 335 2.91 -21.02 -21.67
C GLU A 335 2.23 -19.79 -21.07
N TRP A 336 3.04 -18.77 -20.89
CA TRP A 336 2.54 -17.41 -20.79
C TRP A 336 2.63 -16.76 -22.14
N GLY A 337 1.56 -16.14 -22.58
CA GLY A 337 1.66 -15.24 -23.70
C GLY A 337 2.59 -14.08 -23.33
N PRO A 338 3.44 -13.64 -24.25
CA PRO A 338 4.25 -12.45 -24.05
C PRO A 338 3.39 -11.27 -23.62
N ALA A 339 3.94 -10.40 -22.76
CA ALA A 339 3.28 -9.22 -22.21
C ALA A 339 2.04 -9.48 -21.32
N GLN A 340 1.88 -10.68 -20.80
CA GLN A 340 0.80 -10.99 -19.88
C GLN A 340 1.18 -10.73 -18.43
N ASP A 341 0.19 -10.28 -17.65
CA ASP A 341 0.29 -10.14 -16.20
C ASP A 341 -0.68 -11.16 -15.56
N ASN A 342 -0.11 -12.08 -14.82
CA ASN A 342 -0.86 -13.14 -14.17
C ASN A 342 -0.63 -13.13 -12.67
N ARG A 343 -1.69 -13.19 -11.89
CA ARG A 343 -1.63 -13.16 -10.44
C ARG A 343 -2.53 -14.20 -9.83
N TRP A 344 -2.00 -14.93 -8.87
CA TRP A 344 -2.69 -15.96 -8.12
C TRP A 344 -2.51 -15.68 -6.64
N ALA A 345 -3.57 -15.82 -5.88
CA ALA A 345 -3.50 -15.74 -4.44
C ALA A 345 -4.43 -16.78 -3.80
N GLY A 346 -3.90 -17.43 -2.78
CA GLY A 346 -4.64 -18.33 -1.93
C GLY A 346 -4.39 -17.98 -0.47
N ARG A 347 -5.45 -17.96 0.33
CA ARG A 347 -5.39 -17.73 1.75
C ARG A 347 -6.24 -18.73 2.49
N TYR A 348 -5.70 -19.24 3.60
CA TYR A 348 -6.44 -20.01 4.59
C TYR A 348 -6.31 -19.36 5.96
N GLY A 349 -7.42 -19.11 6.63
CA GLY A 349 -7.47 -18.61 8.01
C GLY A 349 -8.24 -19.57 8.90
N LEU A 350 -7.69 -19.87 10.07
CA LEU A 350 -8.31 -20.69 11.11
C LEU A 350 -8.41 -19.85 12.40
N PHE A 351 -9.60 -19.77 12.96
CA PHE A 351 -9.89 -18.96 14.14
C PHE A 351 -10.52 -19.81 15.21
N TRP A 352 -9.84 -19.94 16.33
CA TRP A 352 -10.32 -20.71 17.45
C TRP A 352 -10.58 -19.81 18.65
N LYS A 353 -11.81 -19.81 19.15
CA LYS A 353 -12.23 -19.14 20.36
C LYS A 353 -12.61 -20.22 21.41
N PRO A 354 -11.62 -20.70 22.21
CA PRO A 354 -11.89 -21.72 23.22
C PRO A 354 -12.86 -21.22 24.30
N ASP A 355 -12.81 -19.96 24.59
CA ASP A 355 -13.68 -19.24 25.54
C ASP A 355 -13.82 -17.76 25.10
N ASN A 356 -14.52 -16.96 25.90
CA ASN A 356 -14.73 -15.54 25.60
C ASN A 356 -13.51 -14.66 25.86
N MET A 357 -12.49 -15.19 26.54
CA MET A 357 -11.28 -14.43 26.88
C MET A 357 -10.13 -14.72 25.92
N ASN A 358 -10.15 -15.86 25.25
CA ASN A 358 -9.05 -16.30 24.41
C ASN A 358 -9.48 -16.40 22.94
N LYS A 359 -8.63 -15.92 22.04
CA LYS A 359 -8.73 -16.10 20.59
C LYS A 359 -7.37 -16.47 20.02
N LEU A 360 -7.31 -17.57 19.29
CA LEU A 360 -6.15 -17.92 18.46
C LEU A 360 -6.53 -17.76 16.99
N SER A 361 -5.65 -17.16 16.24
CA SER A 361 -5.84 -16.89 14.80
C SER A 361 -4.62 -17.37 14.03
N LEU A 362 -4.77 -18.40 13.21
CA LEU A 362 -3.76 -18.85 12.27
C LEU A 362 -4.12 -18.35 10.88
N ASN A 363 -3.22 -17.65 10.24
CA ASN A 363 -3.37 -17.21 8.86
C ASN A 363 -2.20 -17.73 8.04
N PHE A 364 -2.51 -18.24 6.87
CA PHE A 364 -1.57 -18.60 5.83
C PHE A 364 -2.02 -17.97 4.53
N SER A 365 -1.13 -17.31 3.82
CA SER A 365 -1.41 -16.79 2.48
C SER A 365 -0.21 -17.02 1.57
N LYS A 366 -0.51 -17.35 0.32
CA LYS A 366 0.47 -17.44 -0.76
C LYS A 366 -0.03 -16.63 -1.95
N ARG A 367 0.84 -15.82 -2.54
CA ARG A 367 0.60 -15.09 -3.77
C ARG A 367 1.75 -15.34 -4.74
N ILE A 368 1.40 -15.59 -5.98
CA ILE A 368 2.32 -15.69 -7.10
C ILE A 368 1.90 -14.64 -8.13
N ALA A 369 2.87 -13.91 -8.65
CA ALA A 369 2.67 -13.04 -9.80
C ALA A 369 3.73 -13.34 -10.84
N ILE A 370 3.32 -13.40 -12.10
CA ILE A 370 4.23 -13.55 -13.22
C ILE A 370 3.86 -12.46 -14.22
N ASP A 371 4.82 -11.63 -14.53
CA ASP A 371 4.66 -10.47 -15.37
C ASP A 371 5.81 -10.44 -16.36
N GLN A 372 5.47 -10.52 -17.64
CA GLN A 372 6.41 -10.09 -18.67
C GLN A 372 6.15 -8.61 -18.88
N GLY A 373 6.39 -7.85 -17.79
CA GLY A 373 5.96 -6.50 -17.71
C GLY A 373 6.59 -5.67 -18.79
N PHE A 374 5.76 -5.02 -19.54
CA PHE A 374 6.05 -3.68 -19.96
C PHE A 374 6.15 -2.84 -18.68
N SER A 375 6.89 -3.37 -17.72
CA SER A 375 7.15 -2.69 -16.49
C SER A 375 8.13 -1.59 -16.79
N ARG A 376 8.02 -0.56 -16.14
CA ARG A 376 8.76 0.68 -16.07
C ARG A 376 10.28 0.56 -16.09
N THR A 377 10.84 -0.58 -15.76
CA THR A 377 12.28 -0.83 -15.85
C THR A 377 12.76 -0.63 -17.29
N PHE A 378 11.93 -0.94 -18.27
CA PHE A 378 12.19 -0.65 -19.68
C PHE A 378 11.91 0.82 -20.05
N LEU A 379 11.03 1.50 -19.30
CA LEU A 379 10.71 2.91 -19.53
C LEU A 379 11.76 3.87 -18.94
N THR A 380 12.64 3.39 -18.09
CA THR A 380 13.70 4.19 -17.43
C THR A 380 15.06 4.03 -18.10
N ALA A 381 15.22 3.14 -19.07
CA ALA A 381 16.39 3.14 -19.88
C ALA A 381 16.46 4.51 -20.59
N GLN A 382 17.32 5.39 -20.09
CA GLN A 382 17.77 6.57 -20.81
C GLN A 382 18.54 6.06 -22.03
N GLY A 383 17.79 5.70 -23.06
CA GLY A 383 18.41 5.44 -24.34
C GLY A 383 18.93 6.74 -24.89
N ASP A 384 20.11 6.72 -25.45
CA ASP A 384 20.58 7.74 -26.39
C ASP A 384 19.52 8.00 -27.46
N LEU A 385 19.54 9.19 -28.03
CA LEU A 385 18.74 9.57 -29.19
C LEU A 385 18.74 8.46 -30.24
N GLY A 386 17.65 7.73 -30.36
CA GLY A 386 17.52 6.61 -31.30
C GLY A 386 17.25 5.27 -30.64
N ASP A 387 17.38 5.16 -29.33
CA ASP A 387 16.98 3.95 -28.60
C ASP A 387 15.52 4.11 -28.11
N PRO A 388 14.54 3.42 -28.72
CA PRO A 388 13.16 3.52 -28.28
C PRO A 388 13.05 3.03 -26.85
N ALA A 389 12.36 3.83 -26.01
CA ALA A 389 12.17 3.58 -24.57
C ALA A 389 11.31 2.35 -24.24
N TYR A 390 10.78 1.74 -25.24
CA TYR A 390 9.98 0.53 -25.20
C TYR A 390 10.85 -0.64 -25.67
N PRO A 391 10.62 -1.90 -25.26
CA PRO A 391 11.40 -3.03 -25.77
C PRO A 391 11.10 -3.32 -27.24
N TRP A 392 11.03 -2.29 -28.05
CA TRP A 392 10.88 -2.35 -29.50
C TRP A 392 11.93 -3.22 -30.15
N ARG A 393 13.12 -3.26 -29.57
CA ARG A 393 14.18 -4.15 -30.01
C ARG A 393 13.78 -5.62 -29.93
N TRP A 394 12.82 -5.97 -29.04
CA TRP A 394 12.29 -7.32 -28.88
C TRP A 394 10.99 -7.58 -29.65
N ASP A 395 10.56 -6.66 -30.55
CA ASP A 395 9.28 -6.79 -31.26
C ASP A 395 9.15 -8.12 -32.01
N HIS A 396 10.23 -8.57 -32.65
CA HIS A 396 10.28 -9.85 -33.33
C HIS A 396 10.38 -11.05 -32.39
N ARG A 397 10.83 -10.83 -31.14
CA ARG A 397 11.08 -11.88 -30.14
C ARG A 397 10.74 -11.44 -28.73
N ILE A 398 9.52 -10.95 -28.52
CA ILE A 398 9.07 -10.45 -27.23
C ILE A 398 9.21 -11.47 -26.09
N GLY A 399 9.21 -12.77 -26.40
CA GLY A 399 9.48 -13.84 -25.45
C GLY A 399 10.91 -13.85 -24.88
N ASN A 400 11.85 -13.12 -25.54
CA ASN A 400 13.24 -12.99 -25.08
C ASN A 400 13.46 -11.71 -24.24
N ALA A 401 12.43 -10.90 -24.06
CA ALA A 401 12.42 -9.83 -23.07
C ALA A 401 12.30 -10.38 -21.64
N GLN A 402 12.59 -9.55 -20.66
CA GLN A 402 12.57 -9.94 -19.24
C GLN A 402 11.19 -10.38 -18.77
N THR A 403 11.18 -11.41 -17.94
CA THR A 403 10.04 -11.92 -17.19
C THR A 403 10.32 -11.74 -15.69
N PHE A 404 9.34 -11.25 -14.97
CA PHE A 404 9.38 -11.10 -13.53
C PHE A 404 8.48 -12.14 -12.87
N PHE A 405 9.05 -12.90 -11.97
CA PHE A 405 8.32 -13.86 -11.15
C PHE A 405 8.39 -13.43 -9.70
N GLU A 406 7.25 -13.34 -9.03
CA GLU A 406 7.14 -13.05 -7.61
C GLU A 406 6.46 -14.20 -6.85
N ASP A 407 7.05 -14.61 -5.75
CA ASP A 407 6.45 -15.52 -4.77
C ASP A 407 6.43 -14.85 -3.39
N ASN A 408 5.24 -14.73 -2.83
CA ASN A 408 5.02 -14.12 -1.53
C ASN A 408 4.24 -15.10 -0.64
N VAL A 409 4.83 -15.45 0.50
CA VAL A 409 4.19 -16.30 1.52
C VAL A 409 4.17 -15.56 2.84
N GLN A 410 3.00 -15.48 3.44
CA GLN A 410 2.84 -14.93 4.78
C GLN A 410 2.11 -15.92 5.68
N THR A 411 2.67 -16.17 6.86
CA THR A 411 2.06 -16.99 7.88
C THR A 411 2.08 -16.23 9.20
N SER A 412 0.99 -16.29 9.95
CA SER A 412 0.95 -15.73 11.29
C SER A 412 0.10 -16.58 12.24
N LEU A 413 0.57 -16.70 13.46
CA LEU A 413 -0.17 -17.27 14.60
C LEU A 413 -0.28 -16.19 15.66
N GLU A 414 -1.49 -15.71 15.90
CA GLU A 414 -1.80 -14.72 16.92
C GLU A 414 -2.59 -15.35 18.05
N TRP A 415 -2.16 -15.10 19.28
CA TRP A 415 -2.92 -15.36 20.47
C TRP A 415 -3.30 -14.04 21.13
N ARG A 416 -4.59 -13.82 21.29
CA ARG A 416 -5.15 -12.67 21.99
C ARG A 416 -5.89 -13.15 23.23
N ARG A 417 -5.56 -12.56 24.39
CA ARG A 417 -6.22 -12.88 25.66
C ARG A 417 -6.72 -11.61 26.34
N THR A 418 -7.98 -11.59 26.65
CA THR A 418 -8.58 -10.60 27.54
C THR A 418 -8.24 -11.01 28.98
N LEU A 419 -7.50 -10.17 29.70
CA LEU A 419 -7.06 -10.44 31.07
C LEU A 419 -8.13 -10.04 32.10
N SER A 420 -8.82 -8.95 31.80
CA SER A 420 -9.88 -8.39 32.61
C SER A 420 -10.74 -7.44 31.77
N THR A 421 -11.75 -6.83 32.35
CA THR A 421 -12.51 -5.73 31.71
C THR A 421 -11.65 -4.49 31.40
N ARG A 422 -10.42 -4.45 31.94
CA ARG A 422 -9.51 -3.31 31.85
C ARG A 422 -8.23 -3.60 31.08
N GLY A 423 -8.02 -4.83 30.60
CA GLY A 423 -6.77 -5.13 29.92
C GLY A 423 -6.80 -6.40 29.09
N PHE A 424 -5.93 -6.41 28.08
CA PHE A 424 -5.71 -7.55 27.21
C PHE A 424 -4.24 -7.64 26.82
N THR A 425 -3.83 -8.81 26.36
CA THR A 425 -2.50 -9.06 25.80
C THR A 425 -2.63 -9.73 24.44
N THR A 426 -1.67 -9.43 23.58
CA THR A 426 -1.50 -10.10 22.29
C THR A 426 -0.09 -10.65 22.16
N LEU A 427 0.04 -11.81 21.58
CA LEU A 427 1.30 -12.40 21.18
C LEU A 427 1.17 -12.94 19.76
N GLN A 428 2.07 -12.58 18.88
CA GLN A 428 2.05 -13.03 17.48
C GLN A 428 3.42 -13.55 17.06
N LEU A 429 3.43 -14.74 16.49
CA LEU A 429 4.54 -15.31 15.73
C LEU A 429 4.20 -15.20 14.25
N SER A 430 5.12 -14.74 13.44
CA SER A 430 4.89 -14.55 12.02
C SER A 430 6.09 -14.97 11.17
N ARG A 431 5.81 -15.28 9.92
CA ARG A 431 6.81 -15.46 8.88
C ARG A 431 6.36 -14.71 7.64
N TYR A 432 7.25 -13.93 7.09
CA TYR A 432 7.11 -13.29 5.80
C TYR A 432 8.22 -13.77 4.87
N TYR A 433 7.85 -14.34 3.74
CA TYR A 433 8.75 -14.76 2.69
C TYR A 433 8.38 -14.05 1.40
N PHE A 434 9.36 -13.47 0.75
CA PHE A 434 9.23 -12.84 -0.56
C PHE A 434 10.42 -13.27 -1.42
N ALA A 435 10.14 -13.71 -2.63
CA ALA A 435 11.16 -13.95 -3.66
C ALA A 435 10.74 -13.28 -4.95
N GLN A 436 11.70 -12.69 -5.63
CA GLN A 436 11.52 -12.20 -6.99
C GLN A 436 12.69 -12.65 -7.85
N ARG A 437 12.36 -13.22 -8.98
CA ARG A 437 13.31 -13.53 -10.05
C ARG A 437 12.99 -12.68 -11.27
N GLN A 438 14.04 -12.21 -11.92
CA GLN A 438 14.02 -11.54 -13.20
C GLN A 438 14.87 -12.37 -14.15
N ASP A 439 14.27 -12.90 -15.19
CA ASP A 439 14.95 -13.73 -16.18
C ASP A 439 14.28 -13.65 -17.55
N VAL A 440 14.81 -14.33 -18.54
CA VAL A 440 14.18 -14.49 -19.86
C VAL A 440 13.52 -15.86 -19.92
N GLY A 441 12.19 -15.92 -19.82
CA GLY A 441 11.41 -17.15 -19.97
C GLY A 441 11.85 -18.30 -19.05
N GLY A 442 12.43 -17.98 -17.89
CA GLY A 442 12.94 -18.95 -16.93
C GLY A 442 14.31 -19.51 -17.25
N LYS A 443 15.05 -18.93 -18.16
CA LYS A 443 16.41 -19.39 -18.47
C LYS A 443 17.37 -19.17 -17.30
N HIS A 444 18.27 -20.14 -17.13
CA HIS A 444 19.43 -19.97 -16.24
C HIS A 444 20.43 -19.02 -16.91
N TRP A 445 21.11 -18.14 -16.15
CA TRP A 445 22.03 -17.13 -16.69
C TRP A 445 23.10 -17.70 -17.62
N SER A 446 23.63 -18.91 -17.35
CA SER A 446 24.64 -19.56 -18.18
C SER A 446 24.17 -19.97 -19.57
N ARG A 447 22.90 -19.80 -19.91
CA ARG A 447 22.30 -20.12 -21.20
C ARG A 447 21.88 -18.87 -21.98
N TYR A 448 22.20 -17.70 -21.46
CA TYR A 448 21.91 -16.45 -22.14
C TYR A 448 22.81 -16.28 -23.36
N VAL A 449 22.22 -15.72 -24.38
CA VAL A 449 22.89 -15.45 -25.66
C VAL A 449 22.85 -13.95 -25.91
N GLU A 450 23.96 -13.40 -26.37
CA GLU A 450 24.07 -11.99 -26.71
C GLU A 450 23.04 -11.60 -27.78
N PRO A 451 22.32 -10.47 -27.61
CA PRO A 451 21.38 -10.00 -28.62
C PRO A 451 22.07 -9.59 -29.91
N ASP A 452 21.50 -9.92 -31.06
CA ASP A 452 21.96 -9.55 -32.38
C ASP A 452 20.77 -9.27 -33.32
N ASP A 453 20.83 -8.17 -34.06
CA ASP A 453 19.82 -7.76 -35.05
C ASP A 453 20.15 -8.24 -36.48
N ARG A 454 21.29 -8.94 -36.67
CA ARG A 454 21.82 -9.29 -37.98
C ARG A 454 21.85 -10.77 -38.29
N SER A 455 21.93 -11.59 -37.26
CA SER A 455 22.28 -13.01 -37.44
C SER A 455 21.16 -13.87 -38.04
N ALA A 456 19.89 -13.45 -37.86
CA ALA A 456 18.73 -14.23 -38.27
C ALA A 456 18.40 -14.06 -39.77
N PHE A 457 18.90 -13.00 -40.44
CA PHE A 457 18.50 -12.68 -41.82
C PHE A 457 19.71 -12.53 -42.76
N PRO A 458 19.57 -12.95 -44.05
CA PRO A 458 20.62 -12.79 -45.07
C PRO A 458 20.92 -11.32 -45.32
N VAL A 459 22.13 -11.05 -45.85
CA VAL A 459 22.51 -9.72 -46.34
C VAL A 459 21.54 -9.29 -47.45
N GLY A 460 20.95 -8.10 -47.29
CA GLY A 460 19.96 -7.55 -48.21
C GLY A 460 18.51 -7.81 -47.84
N ASP A 461 18.24 -8.54 -46.80
CA ASP A 461 16.89 -8.65 -46.21
C ASP A 461 16.56 -7.34 -45.50
N PRO A 462 15.37 -6.75 -45.72
CA PRO A 462 14.97 -5.50 -45.07
C PRO A 462 14.78 -5.59 -43.53
N ARG A 463 14.71 -6.81 -42.99
CA ARG A 463 14.65 -7.04 -41.52
C ARG A 463 16.04 -7.03 -40.88
N ARG A 464 17.09 -7.13 -41.65
CA ARG A 464 18.45 -7.00 -41.18
C ARG A 464 18.78 -5.53 -40.93
N ASP A 465 19.35 -5.21 -39.82
CA ASP A 465 19.69 -3.84 -39.41
C ASP A 465 18.44 -2.92 -39.25
N ASP A 466 17.30 -3.49 -38.90
CA ASP A 466 16.03 -2.75 -38.68
C ASP A 466 15.81 -2.28 -37.24
N PHE A 467 16.83 -2.37 -36.38
CA PHE A 467 16.88 -2.03 -34.97
C PHE A 467 16.10 -3.01 -34.05
N PHE A 468 15.54 -4.08 -34.58
CA PHE A 468 14.92 -5.14 -33.80
C PHE A 468 15.90 -6.28 -33.52
N TRP A 469 15.84 -6.83 -32.29
CA TRP A 469 16.63 -8.01 -31.96
C TRP A 469 16.04 -9.27 -32.61
N ASP A 470 16.79 -9.93 -33.44
CA ASP A 470 16.40 -11.18 -34.08
C ASP A 470 16.79 -12.41 -33.28
N THR A 471 17.82 -12.30 -32.48
CA THR A 471 18.34 -13.36 -31.63
C THR A 471 18.73 -12.83 -30.25
N GLY A 472 19.09 -13.72 -29.37
CA GLY A 472 19.62 -13.38 -28.04
C GLY A 472 18.57 -13.19 -26.97
N ASP A 473 19.01 -12.72 -25.82
CA ASP A 473 18.25 -12.59 -24.59
C ASP A 473 18.49 -11.19 -23.98
N ASP A 474 17.54 -10.71 -23.19
CA ASP A 474 17.71 -9.47 -22.42
C ASP A 474 18.91 -9.57 -21.46
N ASN A 475 19.55 -8.46 -21.19
CA ASN A 475 20.88 -8.41 -20.59
C ASN A 475 20.93 -8.60 -19.07
N GLN A 476 19.81 -8.84 -18.42
CA GLN A 476 19.79 -8.95 -16.96
C GLN A 476 19.21 -10.27 -16.47
N TRP A 477 19.84 -10.80 -15.44
CA TRP A 477 19.31 -11.88 -14.63
C TRP A 477 19.42 -11.52 -13.15
N ALA A 478 18.37 -11.73 -12.37
CA ALA A 478 18.39 -11.43 -10.95
C ALA A 478 17.54 -12.42 -10.13
N ASP A 479 17.98 -12.71 -8.90
CA ASP A 479 17.23 -13.47 -7.90
C ASP A 479 17.39 -12.78 -6.55
N ARG A 480 16.29 -12.41 -5.93
CA ARG A 480 16.29 -11.84 -4.59
C ARG A 480 15.28 -12.53 -3.69
N ARG A 481 15.65 -12.74 -2.44
CA ARG A 481 14.83 -13.44 -1.45
C ARG A 481 14.91 -12.75 -0.10
N THR A 482 13.77 -12.54 0.50
CA THR A 482 13.61 -12.07 1.86
C THR A 482 12.85 -13.13 2.65
N ASN A 483 13.40 -13.60 3.76
CA ASN A 483 12.72 -14.50 4.70
C ASN A 483 12.84 -13.91 6.10
N SER A 484 11.73 -13.47 6.66
CA SER A 484 11.69 -12.80 7.96
C SER A 484 10.77 -13.57 8.92
N TRP A 485 11.30 -13.98 10.07
CA TRP A 485 10.52 -14.47 11.19
C TRP A 485 10.34 -13.38 12.20
N GLY A 486 9.12 -13.15 12.64
CA GLY A 486 8.77 -12.09 13.58
C GLY A 486 8.10 -12.64 14.83
N LEU A 487 8.48 -12.11 15.97
CA LEU A 487 7.80 -12.29 17.25
C LEU A 487 7.45 -10.91 17.80
N GLN A 488 6.18 -10.68 18.06
CA GLN A 488 5.71 -9.42 18.66
C GLN A 488 4.70 -9.70 19.78
N GLY A 489 4.70 -8.83 20.77
CA GLY A 489 3.78 -8.94 21.89
C GLY A 489 3.43 -7.58 22.46
N SER A 490 2.24 -7.45 22.99
CA SER A 490 1.79 -6.23 23.68
C SER A 490 0.88 -6.57 24.86
N LEU A 491 0.92 -5.71 25.85
CA LEU A 491 0.04 -5.69 27.01
C LEU A 491 -0.58 -4.30 27.11
N THR A 492 -1.91 -4.24 27.08
CA THR A 492 -2.68 -3.02 27.29
C THR A 492 -3.45 -3.14 28.61
N GLN A 493 -3.31 -2.13 29.47
CA GLN A 493 -3.97 -2.09 30.77
C GLN A 493 -4.51 -0.70 31.06
N ARG A 494 -5.78 -0.58 31.43
CA ARG A 494 -6.38 0.66 31.86
C ARG A 494 -6.30 0.81 33.38
N VAL A 495 -5.78 1.95 33.84
CA VAL A 495 -5.62 2.33 35.24
C VAL A 495 -6.14 3.75 35.42
N GLY A 496 -7.34 3.93 35.99
CA GLY A 496 -7.96 5.25 36.13
C GLY A 496 -8.21 5.91 34.76
N HIS A 497 -7.65 7.09 34.57
CA HIS A 497 -7.72 7.86 33.31
C HIS A 497 -6.68 7.46 32.28
N ASN A 498 -5.76 6.56 32.65
CA ASN A 498 -4.65 6.13 31.80
C ASN A 498 -4.96 4.79 31.13
N GLU A 499 -4.61 4.67 29.85
CA GLU A 499 -4.53 3.39 29.14
C GLU A 499 -3.07 3.17 28.76
N LEU A 500 -2.40 2.35 29.59
CA LEU A 500 -1.00 2.00 29.40
C LEU A 500 -0.87 0.84 28.42
N GLU A 501 -0.01 0.98 27.44
CA GLU A 501 0.39 -0.10 26.54
C GLU A 501 1.90 -0.23 26.52
N VAL A 502 2.40 -1.43 26.73
CA VAL A 502 3.80 -1.79 26.54
C VAL A 502 3.89 -2.94 25.57
N GLY A 503 4.92 -2.93 24.74
CA GLY A 503 5.08 -4.00 23.77
C GLY A 503 6.49 -4.09 23.23
N PHE A 504 6.71 -5.15 22.48
CA PHE A 504 7.95 -5.43 21.80
C PHE A 504 7.71 -6.08 20.45
N GLU A 505 8.69 -5.95 19.57
CA GLU A 505 8.81 -6.71 18.33
C GLU A 505 10.25 -7.12 18.10
N HIS A 506 10.45 -8.28 17.51
CA HIS A 506 11.75 -8.75 17.08
C HIS A 506 11.62 -9.55 15.79
N GLN A 507 12.53 -9.34 14.85
CA GLN A 507 12.55 -10.03 13.56
C GLN A 507 13.94 -10.59 13.29
N TRP A 508 14.00 -11.86 12.97
CA TRP A 508 15.14 -12.54 12.40
C TRP A 508 15.01 -12.58 10.89
N GLN A 509 15.97 -12.05 10.20
CA GLN A 509 15.90 -11.86 8.76
C GLN A 509 17.01 -12.64 8.07
N SER A 510 16.69 -13.21 6.91
CA SER A 510 17.65 -13.82 5.99
C SER A 510 17.36 -13.25 4.61
N VAL A 511 18.34 -12.60 4.03
CA VAL A 511 18.17 -11.87 2.76
C VAL A 511 19.28 -12.28 1.81
N GLN A 512 18.88 -12.75 0.64
CA GLN A 512 19.77 -13.12 -0.45
C GLN A 512 19.48 -12.19 -1.64
N TYR A 513 20.53 -11.77 -2.31
CA TYR A 513 20.48 -10.99 -3.53
C TYR A 513 21.55 -11.46 -4.51
N LEU A 514 21.15 -11.66 -5.75
CA LEU A 514 22.07 -11.88 -6.86
C LEU A 514 21.53 -11.14 -8.08
N THR A 515 22.33 -10.32 -8.70
CA THR A 515 22.08 -9.74 -10.02
C THR A 515 23.29 -9.96 -10.92
N ILE A 516 23.03 -10.21 -12.18
CA ILE A 516 24.04 -10.48 -13.20
C ILE A 516 23.68 -9.66 -14.43
N GLU A 517 24.62 -8.86 -14.91
CA GLU A 517 24.49 -8.08 -16.14
C GLU A 517 25.30 -8.74 -17.26
N ASN A 518 24.75 -8.70 -18.48
CA ASN A 518 25.33 -9.32 -19.65
C ASN A 518 25.84 -10.75 -19.37
N PRO A 519 24.94 -11.68 -19.02
CA PRO A 519 25.32 -13.03 -18.56
C PRO A 519 26.12 -13.85 -19.56
N TRP A 520 26.12 -13.49 -20.85
CA TRP A 520 26.91 -14.11 -21.90
C TRP A 520 28.39 -13.71 -21.91
N VAL A 521 28.75 -12.64 -21.18
CA VAL A 521 30.15 -12.26 -20.98
C VAL A 521 30.70 -13.02 -19.79
N PHE A 522 31.62 -13.94 -19.99
CA PHE A 522 32.18 -14.75 -18.89
C PHE A 522 33.35 -14.01 -18.26
N ASP A 523 33.18 -13.58 -17.03
CA ASP A 523 34.28 -13.17 -16.17
C ASP A 523 34.95 -14.40 -15.51
N ALA A 524 35.97 -14.15 -14.65
CA ALA A 524 36.71 -15.21 -13.95
C ALA A 524 35.80 -16.10 -13.06
N ASP A 525 34.67 -15.56 -12.62
CA ASP A 525 33.73 -16.23 -11.71
C ASP A 525 32.55 -16.87 -12.47
N GLY A 526 32.44 -16.64 -13.79
CA GLY A 526 31.36 -17.15 -14.63
C GLY A 526 30.00 -16.48 -14.38
N LEU A 527 30.00 -15.25 -13.81
CA LEU A 527 28.82 -14.51 -13.40
C LEU A 527 28.56 -13.25 -14.26
N GLY A 528 28.82 -13.32 -15.56
CA GLY A 528 28.57 -12.25 -16.48
C GLY A 528 29.61 -11.11 -16.43
N GLN A 529 29.32 -9.98 -17.07
CA GLN A 529 30.21 -8.84 -17.10
C GLN A 529 30.28 -8.13 -15.73
N SER A 530 29.16 -8.04 -15.04
CA SER A 530 29.04 -7.44 -13.72
C SER A 530 28.03 -8.21 -12.90
N HIS A 531 28.31 -8.37 -11.63
CA HIS A 531 27.40 -9.04 -10.71
C HIS A 531 27.45 -8.44 -9.33
N ASP A 532 26.37 -8.64 -8.54
CA ASP A 532 26.32 -8.36 -7.12
C ASP A 532 25.67 -9.54 -6.39
N LEU A 533 26.47 -10.21 -5.55
CA LEU A 533 26.03 -11.38 -4.78
C LEU A 533 26.27 -11.16 -3.30
N TRP A 534 25.22 -11.27 -2.48
CA TRP A 534 25.35 -11.30 -1.04
C TRP A 534 24.20 -12.08 -0.38
N ASN A 535 24.50 -12.62 0.80
CA ASN A 535 23.55 -13.29 1.68
C ASN A 535 23.81 -12.85 3.11
N VAL A 536 22.83 -12.28 3.79
CA VAL A 536 23.00 -11.62 5.09
C VAL A 536 21.88 -11.98 6.06
N HIS A 537 22.22 -11.97 7.36
CA HIS A 537 21.33 -12.35 8.44
C HIS A 537 21.22 -11.27 9.52
N PRO A 538 20.64 -10.11 9.20
CA PRO A 538 20.40 -9.07 10.19
C PRO A 538 19.25 -9.41 11.13
N MET A 539 19.18 -8.69 12.25
CA MET A 539 18.05 -8.74 13.18
C MET A 539 17.58 -7.31 13.47
N VAL A 540 16.30 -7.11 13.49
CA VAL A 540 15.69 -5.81 13.85
C VAL A 540 14.64 -6.01 14.92
N GLY A 541 14.42 -4.99 15.73
CA GLY A 541 13.36 -5.05 16.71
C GLY A 541 13.14 -3.73 17.40
N ALA A 542 12.17 -3.72 18.30
CA ALA A 542 11.85 -2.56 19.11
C ALA A 542 11.18 -2.94 20.42
N ALA A 543 11.30 -2.04 21.39
CA ALA A 543 10.48 -1.99 22.58
C ALA A 543 9.75 -0.65 22.64
N TYR A 544 8.50 -0.64 23.07
CA TYR A 544 7.73 0.59 23.13
C TYR A 544 6.81 0.64 24.36
N ALA A 545 6.53 1.86 24.78
CA ALA A 545 5.54 2.16 25.80
C ALA A 545 4.69 3.36 25.37
N ARG A 546 3.40 3.31 25.67
CA ARG A 546 2.42 4.36 25.38
C ARG A 546 1.49 4.53 26.57
N ASP A 547 1.20 5.79 26.89
CA ASP A 547 0.11 6.15 27.77
C ASP A 547 -0.92 7.00 27.02
N ARG A 548 -2.15 6.56 27.05
CA ARG A 548 -3.29 7.35 26.60
C ARG A 548 -4.00 7.93 27.82
N LEU A 549 -3.79 9.22 28.02
CA LEU A 549 -4.40 10.04 29.04
C LEU A 549 -5.76 10.54 28.55
N GLU A 550 -6.84 10.28 29.27
CA GLU A 550 -8.17 10.71 28.88
C GLU A 550 -8.80 11.52 30.03
N PHE A 551 -8.88 12.84 29.84
CA PHE A 551 -9.55 13.77 30.72
C PHE A 551 -10.76 14.39 30.03
N GLU A 552 -11.61 15.08 30.78
CA GLU A 552 -12.71 15.85 30.22
C GLU A 552 -12.15 17.00 29.34
N GLY A 553 -12.50 16.96 28.05
CA GLY A 553 -12.04 17.95 27.06
C GLY A 553 -10.60 17.77 26.58
N PHE A 554 -9.88 16.72 27.00
CA PHE A 554 -8.50 16.53 26.59
C PHE A 554 -8.13 15.05 26.51
N VAL A 555 -7.58 14.63 25.39
CA VAL A 555 -7.02 13.28 25.21
C VAL A 555 -5.61 13.40 24.66
N ALA A 556 -4.64 12.82 25.35
CA ALA A 556 -3.26 12.76 24.89
C ALA A 556 -2.79 11.30 24.77
N ASN A 557 -2.09 10.99 23.72
CA ASN A 557 -1.30 9.77 23.59
C ASN A 557 0.17 10.17 23.60
N VAL A 558 0.90 9.75 24.61
CA VAL A 558 2.33 9.98 24.74
C VAL A 558 3.02 8.64 24.67
N GLY A 559 3.99 8.51 23.82
CA GLY A 559 4.68 7.25 23.65
C GLY A 559 6.16 7.40 23.33
N LEU A 560 6.89 6.37 23.66
CA LEU A 560 8.31 6.24 23.41
C LEU A 560 8.57 4.88 22.77
N ARG A 561 9.38 4.87 21.72
CA ARG A 561 9.82 3.66 21.02
C ARG A 561 11.34 3.64 20.91
N LEU A 562 11.94 2.52 21.27
CA LEU A 562 13.36 2.21 21.07
C LEU A 562 13.45 1.18 19.95
N ASP A 563 13.93 1.60 18.79
CA ASP A 563 14.25 0.72 17.67
C ASP A 563 15.72 0.29 17.75
N TYR A 564 16.02 -0.98 17.41
CA TYR A 564 17.38 -1.49 17.35
C TYR A 564 17.59 -2.36 16.10
N TRP A 565 18.83 -2.33 15.58
CA TRP A 565 19.21 -3.01 14.37
C TRP A 565 20.61 -3.64 14.53
N PHE A 566 20.68 -4.98 14.49
CA PHE A 566 21.91 -5.74 14.37
C PHE A 566 22.19 -5.99 12.89
N LEU A 567 23.34 -5.51 12.44
CA LEU A 567 23.71 -5.47 11.01
C LEU A 567 24.05 -6.83 10.39
N GLY A 568 24.18 -7.89 11.18
CA GLY A 568 24.56 -9.22 10.71
C GLY A 568 26.07 -9.48 10.80
N ARG A 569 26.43 -10.75 10.94
CA ARG A 569 27.84 -11.18 11.04
C ARG A 569 28.60 -10.87 9.76
N GLU A 570 27.95 -10.97 8.64
CA GLU A 570 28.53 -10.75 7.31
C GLU A 570 29.04 -9.31 7.16
N ALA A 571 28.28 -8.33 7.62
CA ALA A 571 28.70 -6.93 7.65
C ALA A 571 29.86 -6.72 8.64
N GLU A 572 29.77 -7.31 9.84
CA GLU A 572 30.81 -7.21 10.86
C GLU A 572 32.12 -7.82 10.37
N GLN A 573 32.09 -8.97 9.69
CA GLN A 573 33.25 -9.62 9.09
C GLN A 573 33.83 -8.79 7.95
N ALA A 574 32.98 -8.26 7.06
CA ALA A 574 33.44 -7.41 5.95
C ALA A 574 34.16 -6.15 6.47
N MET A 575 33.65 -5.55 7.54
CA MET A 575 34.26 -4.37 8.16
C MET A 575 35.50 -4.71 8.97
N GLY A 576 35.59 -5.91 9.56
CA GLY A 576 36.78 -6.39 10.32
C GLY A 576 37.90 -6.90 9.43
N ASP A 577 37.63 -7.27 8.20
CA ASP A 577 38.61 -7.84 7.26
C ASP A 577 39.43 -6.73 6.58
N THR A 578 40.60 -6.43 7.11
CA THR A 578 41.53 -5.40 6.60
C THR A 578 42.18 -5.78 5.27
N THR A 579 42.07 -7.03 4.82
CA THR A 579 42.61 -7.47 3.51
C THR A 579 41.71 -7.05 2.36
N ARG A 580 40.48 -6.73 2.60
CA ARG A 580 39.53 -6.23 1.58
C ARG A 580 39.88 -4.79 1.20
N ARG A 581 40.40 -4.62 0.01
CA ARG A 581 40.81 -3.30 -0.52
C ARG A 581 39.63 -2.40 -0.93
N ASN A 582 38.48 -2.97 -1.21
CA ASN A 582 37.28 -2.24 -1.64
C ASN A 582 36.59 -1.46 -0.51
N ILE A 583 36.97 -1.63 0.75
CA ILE A 583 36.39 -0.86 1.87
C ILE A 583 37.46 0.06 2.46
N ALA A 584 37.22 1.36 2.39
CA ALA A 584 38.17 2.35 2.90
C ALA A 584 38.43 2.19 4.43
N PRO A 585 39.67 2.40 4.89
CA PRO A 585 40.01 2.38 6.34
C PRO A 585 39.13 3.32 7.16
N THR A 586 38.80 4.49 6.64
CA THR A 586 37.93 5.49 7.30
C THR A 586 36.52 4.93 7.50
N THR A 587 35.96 4.27 6.51
CA THR A 587 34.62 3.64 6.64
C THR A 587 34.59 2.56 7.70
N ARG A 588 35.70 1.78 7.82
CA ARG A 588 35.84 0.75 8.86
C ARG A 588 35.90 1.37 10.25
N THR A 589 36.75 2.39 10.44
CA THR A 589 36.90 3.09 11.70
C THR A 589 35.56 3.67 12.14
N SER A 590 34.88 4.41 11.27
CA SER A 590 33.57 4.99 11.58
C SER A 590 32.53 3.93 11.91
N PHE A 591 32.54 2.78 11.24
CA PHE A 591 31.61 1.69 11.58
C PHE A 591 31.78 1.20 13.01
N PHE A 592 33.02 1.02 13.49
CA PHE A 592 33.29 0.57 14.85
C PHE A 592 33.06 1.65 15.91
N GLU A 593 33.19 2.91 15.56
CA GLU A 593 32.90 4.07 16.43
C GLU A 593 31.37 4.30 16.54
N ASP A 594 30.63 4.26 15.46
CA ASP A 594 29.20 4.57 15.38
C ASP A 594 28.30 3.41 15.86
N THR A 595 28.81 2.19 15.88
CA THR A 595 28.07 1.03 16.36
C THR A 595 28.48 0.65 17.80
N ARG A 596 27.49 0.24 18.60
CA ARG A 596 27.74 -0.26 19.95
C ARG A 596 27.87 -1.79 19.94
N SER A 597 28.69 -2.34 20.84
CA SER A 597 28.75 -3.78 21.06
C SER A 597 27.72 -4.21 22.11
N PHE A 598 26.86 -5.16 21.72
CA PHE A 598 25.87 -5.76 22.62
C PHE A 598 25.91 -7.27 22.43
N PHE A 599 26.24 -8.01 23.50
CA PHE A 599 26.49 -9.48 23.44
C PHE A 599 27.42 -9.90 22.30
N GLY A 600 28.52 -9.14 22.09
CA GLY A 600 29.50 -9.43 21.05
C GLY A 600 29.05 -9.16 19.61
N ARG A 601 27.92 -8.51 19.41
CA ARG A 601 27.37 -8.12 18.10
C ARG A 601 27.29 -6.61 17.99
N ARG A 602 27.44 -6.10 16.78
CA ARG A 602 27.32 -4.66 16.51
C ARG A 602 25.86 -4.26 16.31
N VAL A 603 25.42 -3.22 17.02
CA VAL A 603 24.04 -2.74 17.02
C VAL A 603 23.99 -1.23 16.88
N LYS A 604 23.00 -0.76 16.11
CA LYS A 604 22.53 0.63 16.10
C LYS A 604 21.18 0.70 16.79
N ALA A 605 20.93 1.77 17.53
CA ALA A 605 19.67 1.96 18.24
C ALA A 605 19.23 3.42 18.17
N HIS A 606 17.91 3.64 18.11
CA HIS A 606 17.32 4.97 18.05
C HIS A 606 16.06 5.05 18.91
N VAL A 607 15.87 6.20 19.58
CA VAL A 607 14.69 6.46 20.42
C VAL A 607 13.80 7.48 19.74
N SER A 608 12.52 7.13 19.57
CA SER A 608 11.50 7.91 18.83
C SER A 608 10.36 8.32 19.75
N PRO A 609 10.28 9.58 20.22
CA PRO A 609 9.14 10.10 20.96
C PRO A 609 7.95 10.41 20.03
N ARG A 610 6.72 10.23 20.53
CA ARG A 610 5.48 10.58 19.83
C ARG A 610 4.47 11.16 20.79
N VAL A 611 3.83 12.23 20.38
CA VAL A 611 2.79 12.93 21.15
C VAL A 611 1.62 13.25 20.23
N ILE A 612 0.45 12.75 20.55
CA ILE A 612 -0.79 12.96 19.81
C ILE A 612 -1.80 13.55 20.80
N VAL A 613 -2.31 14.73 20.51
CA VAL A 613 -3.27 15.44 21.37
C VAL A 613 -4.55 15.68 20.60
N ALA A 614 -5.68 15.36 21.20
CA ALA A 614 -7.01 15.73 20.75
C ALA A 614 -7.71 16.57 21.82
N HIS A 615 -8.30 17.67 21.38
CA HIS A 615 -9.14 18.53 22.22
C HIS A 615 -10.57 18.55 21.66
N PRO A 616 -11.48 17.74 22.21
CA PRO A 616 -12.90 17.82 21.92
C PRO A 616 -13.45 19.19 22.35
N ILE A 617 -13.82 20.03 21.39
CA ILE A 617 -14.43 21.34 21.64
C ILE A 617 -15.91 21.16 21.95
N THR A 618 -16.57 20.30 21.16
CA THR A 618 -17.95 19.88 21.32
C THR A 618 -18.07 18.40 21.01
N GLU A 619 -19.24 17.82 21.18
CA GLU A 619 -19.49 16.41 20.78
C GLU A 619 -19.27 16.16 19.27
N ASN A 620 -19.36 17.22 18.46
CA ASN A 620 -19.27 17.17 17.01
C ASN A 620 -18.01 17.84 16.46
N SER A 621 -17.16 18.42 17.32
CA SER A 621 -16.00 19.20 16.88
C SER A 621 -14.79 18.85 17.73
N SER A 622 -13.65 18.70 17.09
CA SER A 622 -12.38 18.54 17.79
C SER A 622 -11.25 19.24 17.04
N PHE A 623 -10.29 19.68 17.80
CA PHE A 623 -8.99 20.16 17.33
C PHE A 623 -7.94 19.12 17.72
N PHE A 624 -6.88 18.97 16.93
CA PHE A 624 -5.78 18.05 17.26
C PHE A 624 -4.43 18.63 16.85
N PHE A 625 -3.42 18.18 17.60
CA PHE A 625 -2.03 18.46 17.33
C PHE A 625 -1.22 17.18 17.51
N ASN A 626 -0.30 16.93 16.59
CA ASN A 626 0.56 15.75 16.61
C ASN A 626 2.00 16.14 16.38
N TYR A 627 2.86 15.50 17.14
CA TYR A 627 4.31 15.51 16.96
C TYR A 627 4.81 14.08 17.02
N GLY A 628 5.69 13.69 16.11
CA GLY A 628 6.30 12.37 16.15
C GLY A 628 7.63 12.31 15.44
N GLN A 629 8.54 11.55 16.03
CA GLN A 629 9.77 11.14 15.40
C GLN A 629 9.66 9.67 14.97
N PHE A 630 10.12 9.37 13.76
CA PHE A 630 9.98 8.07 13.15
C PHE A 630 11.30 7.68 12.50
N THR A 631 11.62 6.39 12.53
CA THR A 631 12.85 5.86 11.96
C THR A 631 12.56 4.76 10.96
N GLN A 632 13.45 4.64 9.98
CA GLN A 632 13.41 3.58 8.99
C GLN A 632 14.83 3.14 8.64
N ASN A 633 15.08 1.84 8.69
CA ASN A 633 16.34 1.29 8.22
C ASN A 633 16.47 1.46 6.70
N PRO A 634 17.66 1.80 6.18
CA PRO A 634 17.89 1.85 4.74
C PRO A 634 17.57 0.50 4.07
N SER A 635 17.15 0.55 2.82
CA SER A 635 17.01 -0.66 2.01
C SER A 635 18.35 -1.40 1.92
N TYR A 636 18.33 -2.72 2.06
CA TYR A 636 19.56 -3.50 2.25
C TYR A 636 20.52 -3.46 1.07
N ARG A 637 20.05 -3.17 -0.13
CA ARG A 637 20.94 -2.90 -1.26
C ARG A 637 21.91 -1.75 -0.99
N TYR A 638 21.50 -0.73 -0.24
CA TYR A 638 22.39 0.40 0.12
C TYR A 638 23.40 0.02 1.19
N VAL A 639 23.14 -1.04 1.93
CA VAL A 639 23.95 -1.51 3.05
C VAL A 639 24.95 -2.57 2.64
N TYR A 640 24.51 -3.54 1.79
CA TYR A 640 25.27 -4.77 1.56
C TYR A 640 25.78 -4.98 0.13
N SER A 641 25.38 -4.12 -0.84
CA SER A 641 25.83 -4.28 -2.22
C SER A 641 27.35 -4.30 -2.33
N LYS A 642 27.85 -5.25 -3.11
CA LYS A 642 29.29 -5.44 -3.43
C LYS A 642 30.23 -5.53 -2.22
N LEU A 643 29.72 -5.89 -1.06
CA LEU A 643 30.59 -6.17 0.10
C LEU A 643 31.38 -7.47 -0.04
N SER A 644 30.88 -8.44 -0.81
CA SER A 644 31.49 -9.76 -1.00
C SER A 644 32.16 -9.94 -2.36
N SER A 645 31.82 -9.17 -3.37
CA SER A 645 32.33 -9.28 -4.75
C SER A 645 33.07 -8.04 -5.18
N ILE A 646 34.19 -8.23 -5.90
CA ILE A 646 34.90 -7.17 -6.62
C ILE A 646 34.37 -7.22 -8.03
N SER A 647 33.65 -6.20 -8.48
CA SER A 647 33.22 -6.11 -9.87
C SER A 647 34.33 -5.53 -10.75
N SER A 648 34.31 -5.89 -12.03
CA SER A 648 35.21 -5.33 -13.06
C SER A 648 34.79 -3.94 -13.54
N GLU A 649 33.80 -3.32 -12.92
CA GLU A 649 33.29 -1.99 -13.31
C GLU A 649 34.30 -0.89 -13.00
N SER A 650 34.43 0.09 -13.90
CA SER A 650 35.33 1.23 -13.77
C SER A 650 35.08 2.10 -12.53
N PHE A 651 33.85 2.18 -12.04
CA PHE A 651 33.46 2.93 -10.82
C PHE A 651 32.39 2.17 -10.05
N PRO A 652 32.78 1.14 -9.25
CA PRO A 652 31.79 0.32 -8.55
C PRO A 652 31.04 1.13 -7.49
N LEU A 653 29.74 0.90 -7.43
CA LEU A 653 28.90 1.42 -6.36
C LEU A 653 28.80 0.40 -5.23
N GLN A 654 29.22 0.80 -4.03
CA GLN A 654 29.30 -0.06 -2.86
C GLN A 654 28.23 0.28 -1.83
N GLY A 655 27.71 -0.75 -1.17
CA GLY A 655 26.91 -0.63 0.03
C GLY A 655 27.77 -0.16 1.21
N ASN A 656 27.12 0.47 2.19
CA ASN A 656 27.77 0.94 3.40
C ASN A 656 27.05 0.41 4.65
N PRO A 657 27.61 -0.58 5.36
CA PRO A 657 27.06 -1.06 6.63
C PRO A 657 27.04 0.01 7.74
N ASN A 658 27.77 1.13 7.57
CA ASN A 658 27.73 2.22 8.53
C ASN A 658 26.57 3.20 8.32
N LEU A 659 25.68 2.99 7.36
CA LEU A 659 24.48 3.83 7.20
C LEU A 659 23.64 3.86 8.49
N ASN A 660 23.21 5.04 8.87
CA ASN A 660 22.25 5.24 9.95
C ASN A 660 20.82 5.01 9.46
N PRO A 661 19.89 4.65 10.35
CA PRO A 661 18.47 4.72 10.03
C PRO A 661 18.09 6.14 9.62
N GLN A 662 17.25 6.25 8.62
CA GLN A 662 16.64 7.50 8.19
C GLN A 662 15.67 7.97 9.28
N VAL A 663 15.58 9.26 9.52
CA VAL A 663 14.74 9.86 10.56
C VAL A 663 13.74 10.85 9.95
N SER A 664 12.47 10.72 10.29
CA SER A 664 11.43 11.69 9.94
C SER A 664 10.89 12.37 11.19
N VAL A 665 10.77 13.69 11.14
CA VAL A 665 10.10 14.49 12.18
C VAL A 665 8.84 15.10 11.58
N ASN A 666 7.69 14.72 12.13
CA ASN A 666 6.38 15.08 11.62
C ASN A 666 5.64 15.99 12.59
N TYR A 667 5.08 17.06 12.08
CA TYR A 667 4.17 17.97 12.76
C TYR A 667 2.84 17.98 12.02
N GLU A 668 1.76 17.92 12.77
CA GLU A 668 0.42 17.94 12.20
C GLU A 668 -0.53 18.69 13.12
N VAL A 669 -1.37 19.54 12.53
CA VAL A 669 -2.43 20.26 13.22
C VAL A 669 -3.69 20.23 12.39
N GLY A 670 -4.84 20.04 13.02
CA GLY A 670 -6.09 20.03 12.27
C GLY A 670 -7.33 20.10 13.11
N GLY A 671 -8.44 20.19 12.42
CA GLY A 671 -9.77 20.26 13.01
C GLY A 671 -10.75 19.35 12.28
N LYS A 672 -11.66 18.78 13.04
CA LYS A 672 -12.76 17.94 12.56
C LYS A 672 -14.08 18.53 13.05
N HIS A 673 -15.06 18.65 12.16
CA HIS A 673 -16.38 19.20 12.50
C HIS A 673 -17.49 18.48 11.76
N GLN A 674 -18.45 17.94 12.50
CA GLN A 674 -19.69 17.38 11.97
C GLN A 674 -20.76 18.48 11.97
N PHE A 675 -21.00 19.07 10.79
CA PHE A 675 -21.93 20.20 10.64
C PHE A 675 -23.37 19.78 10.33
N LEU A 676 -23.58 18.53 9.90
CA LEU A 676 -24.88 17.88 9.73
C LEU A 676 -24.86 16.48 10.33
N PRO A 677 -26.00 15.89 10.68
CA PRO A 677 -26.05 14.52 11.21
C PRO A 677 -25.35 13.47 10.35
N ALA A 678 -25.33 13.69 9.03
CA ALA A 678 -24.71 12.79 8.07
C ALA A 678 -23.51 13.40 7.35
N ALA A 679 -23.04 14.61 7.71
CA ALA A 679 -21.93 15.26 7.00
C ALA A 679 -20.91 15.89 7.93
N ALA A 680 -19.61 15.71 7.59
CA ALA A 680 -18.48 16.22 8.35
C ALA A 680 -17.42 16.81 7.43
N ALA A 681 -16.61 17.71 7.99
CA ALA A 681 -15.43 18.31 7.37
C ALA A 681 -14.21 18.04 8.24
N ASN A 682 -13.09 17.71 7.60
CA ASN A 682 -11.78 17.58 8.22
C ASN A 682 -10.80 18.49 7.49
N VAL A 683 -10.00 19.25 8.23
CA VAL A 683 -8.91 20.05 7.69
C VAL A 683 -7.64 19.71 8.45
N THR A 684 -6.56 19.45 7.74
CA THR A 684 -5.28 19.05 8.32
C THR A 684 -4.15 19.80 7.63
N PHE A 685 -3.25 20.37 8.41
CA PHE A 685 -1.99 20.95 7.95
C PHE A 685 -0.85 20.08 8.46
N PHE A 686 0.18 19.89 7.65
CA PHE A 686 1.31 19.07 8.03
C PHE A 686 2.64 19.64 7.53
N VAL A 687 3.69 19.35 8.29
CA VAL A 687 5.09 19.53 7.91
C VAL A 687 5.83 18.26 8.29
N ARG A 688 6.65 17.77 7.38
CA ARG A 688 7.50 16.61 7.58
C ARG A 688 8.89 16.90 7.08
N ASP A 689 9.87 16.73 7.95
CA ASP A 689 11.29 16.81 7.64
C ASP A 689 11.90 15.41 7.73
N VAL A 690 12.66 14.99 6.73
CA VAL A 690 13.35 13.71 6.68
C VAL A 690 14.84 13.94 6.54
N TYR A 691 15.62 13.29 7.39
CA TYR A 691 17.07 13.37 7.46
C TYR A 691 17.71 12.00 7.22
N ASP A 692 19.02 12.01 6.98
CA ASP A 692 19.81 10.80 6.81
C ASP A 692 19.39 9.94 5.60
N TYR A 693 18.91 10.56 4.52
CA TYR A 693 18.68 9.84 3.28
C TYR A 693 20.01 9.32 2.71
N PRO A 694 20.05 8.06 2.25
CA PRO A 694 21.18 7.53 1.52
C PRO A 694 21.38 8.29 0.20
N ASN A 695 22.63 8.58 -0.12
CA ASN A 695 23.06 9.07 -1.43
C ASN A 695 24.40 8.43 -1.81
N ALA A 696 24.56 8.14 -3.10
CA ALA A 696 25.82 7.65 -3.64
C ALA A 696 26.78 8.83 -3.82
N SER A 697 27.91 8.79 -3.12
CA SER A 697 28.95 9.81 -3.18
C SER A 697 30.25 9.18 -3.66
N ARG A 698 30.98 9.90 -4.51
CA ARG A 698 32.31 9.48 -4.99
C ARG A 698 33.34 9.58 -3.86
N VAL A 699 34.16 8.59 -3.77
CA VAL A 699 35.33 8.55 -2.88
C VAL A 699 36.58 8.38 -3.75
N ASP A 700 37.44 9.40 -3.74
CA ASP A 700 38.73 9.33 -4.38
C ASP A 700 39.79 8.87 -3.39
N PRO A 701 40.63 7.90 -3.77
CA PRO A 701 41.65 7.39 -2.86
C PRO A 701 42.69 8.46 -2.58
N LEU A 702 43.23 8.43 -1.35
CA LEU A 702 44.34 9.30 -1.00
C LEU A 702 45.59 8.92 -1.79
N ALA A 703 46.41 9.92 -2.11
CA ALA A 703 47.67 9.75 -2.84
C ALA A 703 48.53 8.66 -2.18
N GLY A 704 48.90 7.63 -2.93
CA GLY A 704 49.71 6.49 -2.48
C GLY A 704 48.87 5.24 -2.07
N GLN A 705 47.53 5.29 -2.19
CA GLN A 705 46.70 4.12 -2.08
C GLN A 705 46.41 3.52 -3.48
N ASN A 706 46.69 2.23 -3.66
CA ASN A 706 46.37 1.47 -4.88
C ASN A 706 44.87 1.09 -4.92
N ILE A 707 43.98 2.05 -4.77
CA ILE A 707 42.51 1.88 -4.82
C ILE A 707 42.01 2.83 -5.92
N GLU A 708 41.20 2.35 -6.84
CA GLU A 708 40.51 3.17 -7.81
C GLU A 708 39.39 3.96 -7.15
N SER A 709 38.99 5.10 -7.75
CA SER A 709 37.81 5.84 -7.30
C SER A 709 36.56 4.95 -7.33
N TYR A 710 35.71 5.07 -6.34
CA TYR A 710 34.47 4.30 -6.24
C TYR A 710 33.34 5.15 -5.64
N PHE A 711 32.10 4.68 -5.78
CA PHE A 711 30.95 5.29 -5.13
C PHE A 711 30.54 4.49 -3.88
N ILE A 712 30.11 5.18 -2.83
CA ILE A 712 29.60 4.58 -1.62
C ILE A 712 28.34 5.32 -1.15
N TYR A 713 27.40 4.60 -0.56
CA TYR A 713 26.23 5.23 0.03
C TYR A 713 26.58 5.88 1.37
N LEU A 714 26.21 7.16 1.54
CA LEU A 714 26.35 7.95 2.76
C LEU A 714 25.01 8.55 3.17
N ASN A 715 24.86 8.89 4.47
CA ASN A 715 23.73 9.65 4.99
C ASN A 715 23.97 11.16 4.75
N GLY A 716 23.67 11.65 3.57
CA GLY A 716 23.99 13.02 3.19
C GLY A 716 22.83 13.87 2.70
N HIS A 717 21.68 13.23 2.44
CA HIS A 717 20.53 13.92 1.86
C HIS A 717 19.37 14.07 2.87
N TYR A 718 18.51 15.01 2.57
CA TYR A 718 17.29 15.30 3.31
C TYR A 718 16.14 15.66 2.36
N ALA A 719 14.92 15.60 2.86
CA ALA A 719 13.74 16.11 2.16
C ALA A 719 12.77 16.74 3.15
N ARG A 720 12.00 17.70 2.65
CA ARG A 720 10.92 18.37 3.38
C ARG A 720 9.62 18.30 2.58
N SER A 721 8.56 17.87 3.22
CA SER A 721 7.20 17.90 2.66
C SER A 721 6.30 18.73 3.55
N LYS A 722 5.55 19.66 2.95
CA LYS A 722 4.57 20.50 3.66
C LYS A 722 3.30 20.62 2.83
N GLY A 723 2.17 20.71 3.51
CA GLY A 723 0.91 20.81 2.82
C GLY A 723 -0.31 20.88 3.72
N PHE A 724 -1.46 20.80 3.07
CA PHE A 724 -2.74 20.68 3.76
C PHE A 724 -3.71 19.77 3.00
N GLU A 725 -4.66 19.25 3.74
CA GLU A 725 -5.72 18.36 3.26
C GLU A 725 -7.07 18.86 3.75
N ILE A 726 -8.06 18.88 2.86
CA ILE A 726 -9.46 19.17 3.17
C ILE A 726 -10.27 17.97 2.74
N GLU A 727 -11.10 17.45 3.62
CA GLU A 727 -11.99 16.34 3.36
C GLU A 727 -13.42 16.72 3.78
N LEU A 728 -14.36 16.60 2.85
CA LEU A 728 -15.79 16.71 3.08
C LEU A 728 -16.42 15.35 2.85
N GLU A 729 -17.07 14.80 3.84
CA GLU A 729 -17.72 13.50 3.77
C GLU A 729 -19.19 13.60 4.13
N LYS A 730 -20.05 12.97 3.32
CA LYS A 730 -21.44 12.72 3.62
C LYS A 730 -21.72 11.23 3.61
N ARG A 731 -22.15 10.68 4.74
CA ARG A 731 -22.69 9.32 4.82
C ARG A 731 -23.99 9.19 4.07
N ARG A 732 -24.32 7.94 3.76
CA ARG A 732 -25.57 7.67 3.06
C ARG A 732 -26.77 8.11 3.86
N SER A 733 -27.47 9.07 3.31
CA SER A 733 -28.82 9.50 3.72
C SER A 733 -29.56 9.90 2.44
N ASN A 734 -30.85 9.65 2.36
CA ASN A 734 -31.66 9.96 1.18
C ASN A 734 -31.07 9.38 -0.13
N HIS A 735 -30.66 8.10 -0.10
CA HIS A 735 -30.13 7.31 -1.23
C HIS A 735 -28.72 7.65 -1.70
N TRP A 736 -28.04 8.70 -1.21
CA TRP A 736 -26.72 9.02 -1.69
C TRP A 736 -25.70 9.28 -0.56
N ALA A 737 -24.47 8.94 -0.84
CA ALA A 737 -23.28 9.27 -0.07
C ALA A 737 -22.27 9.96 -0.97
N GLY A 738 -21.37 10.75 -0.41
CA GLY A 738 -20.35 11.41 -1.19
C GLY A 738 -19.15 11.83 -0.36
N LYS A 739 -18.01 11.93 -1.01
CA LYS A 739 -16.76 12.37 -0.41
C LYS A 739 -16.01 13.26 -1.39
N ILE A 740 -15.55 14.40 -0.94
CA ILE A 740 -14.70 15.31 -1.71
C ILE A 740 -13.43 15.50 -0.90
N THR A 741 -12.28 15.33 -1.53
CA THR A 741 -11.00 15.59 -0.90
C THR A 741 -10.16 16.50 -1.78
N TYR A 742 -9.51 17.47 -1.15
CA TYR A 742 -8.48 18.26 -1.80
C TYR A 742 -7.20 18.21 -0.96
N SER A 743 -6.10 17.89 -1.60
CA SER A 743 -4.78 17.93 -0.97
C SER A 743 -3.84 18.83 -1.78
N TYR A 744 -3.12 19.67 -1.05
CA TYR A 744 -2.02 20.46 -1.58
C TYR A 744 -0.75 20.09 -0.83
N GLN A 745 0.31 19.79 -1.56
CA GLN A 745 1.61 19.43 -0.96
C GLN A 745 2.76 19.94 -1.82
N GLN A 746 3.86 20.25 -1.17
CA GLN A 746 5.13 20.55 -1.81
C GLN A 746 6.20 19.70 -1.15
N THR A 747 6.90 18.91 -1.95
CA THR A 747 8.02 18.09 -1.46
C THR A 747 9.30 18.53 -2.18
N ARG A 748 10.28 18.94 -1.39
CA ARG A 748 11.61 19.32 -1.85
C ARG A 748 12.66 18.49 -1.11
N GLY A 749 13.79 18.29 -1.77
CA GLY A 749 14.93 17.57 -1.21
C GLY A 749 16.17 17.77 -2.05
N LYS A 750 17.26 17.16 -1.64
CA LYS A 750 18.52 17.23 -2.40
C LYS A 750 18.56 16.30 -3.60
N SER A 751 17.79 15.22 -3.57
CA SER A 751 17.68 14.29 -4.71
C SER A 751 16.38 13.51 -4.68
N SER A 752 15.94 13.09 -5.86
CA SER A 752 14.81 12.19 -6.02
C SER A 752 15.20 10.72 -5.84
N ASP A 753 16.42 10.35 -6.17
CA ASP A 753 16.94 8.98 -6.10
C ASP A 753 18.33 8.97 -5.44
N PRO A 754 18.69 7.97 -4.64
CA PRO A 754 20.01 7.86 -4.04
C PRO A 754 21.17 7.84 -5.04
N ASN A 755 20.94 7.39 -6.28
CA ASN A 755 21.96 7.31 -7.35
C ASN A 755 21.96 8.54 -8.27
N GLU A 756 21.07 9.50 -8.08
CA GLU A 756 20.95 10.66 -8.97
C GLU A 756 22.24 11.48 -9.02
N GLN A 757 22.94 11.64 -7.92
CA GLN A 757 24.22 12.33 -7.86
C GLN A 757 25.32 11.54 -8.58
N ARG A 758 25.34 10.21 -8.42
CA ARG A 758 26.27 9.34 -9.17
C ARG A 758 26.10 9.53 -10.66
N ALA A 759 24.87 9.47 -11.17
CA ALA A 759 24.60 9.64 -12.60
C ALA A 759 25.09 10.99 -13.14
N LEU A 760 24.96 12.06 -12.35
CA LEU A 760 25.47 13.38 -12.74
C LEU A 760 27.01 13.42 -12.79
N GLN A 761 27.67 12.80 -11.83
CA GLN A 761 29.13 12.74 -11.76
C GLN A 761 29.77 11.85 -12.83
N GLU A 762 29.08 10.76 -13.21
CA GLU A 762 29.53 9.87 -14.29
C GLU A 762 29.45 10.56 -15.67
N VAL A 763 28.41 11.36 -15.92
CA VAL A 763 28.21 12.06 -17.22
C VAL A 763 29.02 13.37 -17.31
N GLY A 764 29.09 14.12 -16.22
CA GLY A 764 29.64 15.48 -16.23
C GLY A 764 31.08 15.62 -15.77
N GLY A 765 31.70 14.59 -15.20
CA GLY A 765 33.09 14.63 -14.68
C GLY A 765 33.35 15.67 -13.59
N SER A 766 32.30 16.30 -13.05
CA SER A 766 32.41 17.33 -12.01
C SER A 766 32.06 16.76 -10.63
N ASP A 767 32.83 17.15 -9.63
CA ASP A 767 32.56 16.88 -8.21
C ASP A 767 31.42 17.75 -7.64
N GLU A 768 30.63 18.38 -8.51
CA GLU A 768 29.56 19.25 -8.10
C GLU A 768 28.48 18.50 -7.34
N THR A 769 28.42 18.77 -6.04
CA THR A 769 27.30 18.36 -5.22
C THR A 769 26.18 19.40 -5.32
N ARG A 770 24.95 18.95 -5.56
CA ARG A 770 23.79 19.84 -5.50
C ARG A 770 23.66 20.47 -4.10
N LEU A 771 23.76 21.79 -4.04
CA LEU A 771 23.68 22.54 -2.78
C LEU A 771 22.23 23.00 -2.49
N SER A 772 21.37 23.09 -3.51
CA SER A 772 20.01 23.62 -3.40
C SER A 772 18.97 22.53 -3.08
N GLU A 773 17.87 22.93 -2.45
CA GLU A 773 16.65 22.14 -2.34
C GLU A 773 15.83 22.24 -3.62
N GLU A 774 15.50 21.10 -4.20
CA GLU A 774 14.75 20.99 -5.45
C GLU A 774 13.47 20.19 -5.26
N PHE A 775 12.51 20.37 -6.17
CA PHE A 775 11.34 19.50 -6.16
C PHE A 775 11.74 18.06 -6.48
N VAL A 776 11.17 17.11 -5.75
CA VAL A 776 11.37 15.69 -6.06
C VAL A 776 10.52 15.30 -7.28
N ARG A 777 11.00 14.33 -8.06
CA ARG A 777 10.38 13.89 -9.32
C ARG A 777 8.92 13.48 -9.18
N TRP A 778 8.52 12.87 -8.06
CA TRP A 778 7.13 12.49 -7.78
C TRP A 778 6.30 13.61 -7.12
N ASN A 779 6.83 14.83 -7.01
CA ASN A 779 6.06 15.96 -6.48
C ASN A 779 4.85 16.24 -7.37
N ARG A 780 3.66 16.11 -6.79
CA ARG A 780 2.36 16.44 -7.39
C ARG A 780 1.65 17.42 -6.48
N PRO A 781 1.75 18.73 -6.75
CA PRO A 781 1.30 19.76 -5.80
C PRO A 781 -0.17 19.68 -5.43
N SER A 782 -1.06 19.37 -6.36
CA SER A 782 -2.50 19.42 -6.11
C SER A 782 -3.18 18.13 -6.54
N LYS A 783 -4.07 17.63 -5.69
CA LYS A 783 -4.97 16.53 -6.01
C LYS A 783 -6.37 16.82 -5.48
N LEU A 784 -7.36 16.73 -6.36
CA LEU A 784 -8.77 16.79 -6.04
C LEU A 784 -9.39 15.43 -6.36
N THR A 785 -10.15 14.89 -5.41
CA THR A 785 -10.99 13.71 -5.68
C THR A 785 -12.42 13.98 -5.27
N ALA A 786 -13.36 13.41 -6.01
CA ALA A 786 -14.77 13.43 -5.65
C ALA A 786 -15.38 12.06 -5.91
N SER A 787 -16.10 11.54 -4.95
CA SER A 787 -16.89 10.30 -5.11
C SER A 787 -18.34 10.56 -4.80
N LEU A 788 -19.22 9.97 -5.60
CA LEU A 788 -20.67 9.96 -5.42
C LEU A 788 -21.17 8.52 -5.49
N ASP A 789 -21.83 8.06 -4.46
CA ASP A 789 -22.47 6.73 -4.40
C ASP A 789 -23.98 6.91 -4.24
N VAL A 790 -24.75 6.54 -5.26
CA VAL A 790 -26.20 6.58 -5.28
C VAL A 790 -26.74 5.16 -5.27
N ARG A 791 -27.68 4.86 -4.35
CA ARG A 791 -28.28 3.52 -4.23
C ARG A 791 -29.77 3.57 -3.98
N PHE A 792 -30.44 2.70 -4.66
CA PHE A 792 -31.88 2.49 -4.57
C PHE A 792 -32.15 1.09 -4.02
N ASP A 793 -32.71 1.03 -2.83
CA ASP A 793 -33.09 -0.21 -2.15
C ASP A 793 -34.57 -0.59 -2.43
N ASP A 794 -35.06 -1.61 -1.74
CA ASP A 794 -36.47 -2.05 -1.88
C ASP A 794 -37.49 -1.01 -1.38
N LYS A 795 -37.08 -0.06 -0.53
CA LYS A 795 -37.90 1.03 0.03
C LYS A 795 -38.00 2.25 -0.88
N THR A 796 -37.35 2.21 -2.05
CA THR A 796 -37.33 3.33 -3.02
C THR A 796 -38.76 3.64 -3.49
N PRO A 797 -39.16 4.95 -3.56
CA PRO A 797 -40.50 5.36 -3.97
C PRO A 797 -40.93 4.83 -5.31
N GLY A 798 -42.25 4.65 -5.54
CA GLY A 798 -42.79 3.99 -6.72
C GLY A 798 -42.40 4.61 -8.06
N TRP A 799 -42.21 5.92 -8.14
CA TRP A 799 -41.80 6.62 -9.36
C TRP A 799 -40.30 6.31 -9.75
N LEU A 800 -39.48 5.87 -8.80
CA LEU A 800 -38.17 5.36 -9.04
C LEU A 800 -38.12 3.83 -8.98
N GLY A 801 -39.24 3.13 -9.10
CA GLY A 801 -39.33 1.68 -8.97
C GLY A 801 -38.46 0.91 -9.98
N TRP A 802 -38.20 1.49 -11.15
CA TRP A 802 -37.30 0.93 -12.16
C TRP A 802 -35.83 0.86 -11.68
N ALA A 803 -35.45 1.78 -10.80
CA ALA A 803 -34.09 1.86 -10.23
C ALA A 803 -33.92 1.01 -8.96
N LYS A 804 -34.98 0.36 -8.44
CA LYS A 804 -34.85 -0.50 -7.25
C LYS A 804 -33.74 -1.52 -7.43
N ARG A 805 -33.01 -1.78 -6.33
CA ARG A 805 -31.90 -2.72 -6.30
C ARG A 805 -30.78 -2.39 -7.28
N SER A 806 -30.53 -1.10 -7.50
CA SER A 806 -29.42 -0.65 -8.31
C SER A 806 -28.57 0.38 -7.58
N GLY A 807 -27.31 0.51 -8.04
CA GLY A 807 -26.37 1.49 -7.50
C GLY A 807 -25.50 2.06 -8.61
N LEU A 808 -25.15 3.32 -8.46
CA LEU A 808 -24.17 4.01 -9.30
C LEU A 808 -23.12 4.63 -8.38
N ASN A 809 -21.86 4.27 -8.61
CA ASN A 809 -20.72 4.95 -8.00
C ASN A 809 -19.96 5.67 -9.11
N VAL A 810 -19.66 6.94 -8.87
CA VAL A 810 -18.84 7.78 -9.75
C VAL A 810 -17.68 8.31 -8.92
N TYR A 811 -16.47 8.08 -9.40
CA TYR A 811 -15.24 8.61 -8.82
C TYR A 811 -14.52 9.48 -9.84
N VAL A 812 -14.20 10.69 -9.44
CA VAL A 812 -13.49 11.67 -10.27
C VAL A 812 -12.20 12.04 -9.57
N GLN A 813 -11.09 12.06 -10.30
CA GLN A 813 -9.80 12.49 -9.81
C GLN A 813 -9.18 13.49 -10.79
N GLY A 814 -8.75 14.64 -10.26
CA GLY A 814 -7.88 15.59 -10.94
C GLY A 814 -6.60 15.76 -10.13
N GLN A 815 -5.43 15.60 -10.74
CA GLN A 815 -4.16 15.82 -10.05
C GLN A 815 -3.15 16.54 -10.95
N SER A 816 -2.26 17.31 -10.33
CA SER A 816 -1.12 17.89 -11.03
C SER A 816 -0.30 16.79 -11.69
N GLY A 817 0.25 17.05 -12.86
CA GLY A 817 1.25 16.18 -13.45
C GLY A 817 2.49 16.06 -12.57
N ARG A 818 3.33 15.06 -12.85
CA ARG A 818 4.61 14.88 -12.16
C ARG A 818 5.57 16.02 -12.47
N ALA A 819 6.50 16.28 -11.56
CA ALA A 819 7.55 17.25 -11.77
C ALA A 819 8.58 16.71 -12.79
N TYR A 820 9.15 17.61 -13.57
CA TYR A 820 10.23 17.30 -14.53
C TYR A 820 11.18 18.47 -14.67
N THR A 821 12.41 18.19 -15.13
CA THR A 821 13.43 19.18 -15.46
C THR A 821 13.26 19.60 -16.92
N PRO A 822 12.93 20.87 -17.21
CA PRO A 822 12.84 21.32 -18.60
C PRO A 822 14.22 21.37 -19.24
N MET A 823 14.32 20.91 -20.49
CA MET A 823 15.55 20.89 -21.29
C MET A 823 15.38 21.67 -22.57
N ASP A 824 16.50 22.21 -23.11
CA ASP A 824 16.47 22.92 -24.37
C ASP A 824 16.32 21.93 -25.55
N ILE A 825 15.91 22.48 -26.72
CA ILE A 825 15.63 21.68 -27.91
C ILE A 825 16.89 21.30 -28.70
N PHE A 826 18.03 21.93 -28.44
CA PHE A 826 19.25 21.76 -29.24
C PHE A 826 20.27 20.88 -28.54
N ASN A 827 20.63 21.23 -27.28
CA ASN A 827 21.73 20.56 -26.57
C ASN A 827 21.21 19.57 -25.51
N ARG A 828 19.90 19.58 -25.24
CA ARG A 828 19.29 18.87 -24.12
C ARG A 828 19.85 19.24 -22.76
N ASP A 829 20.31 20.49 -22.66
CA ASP A 829 20.78 21.05 -21.41
C ASP A 829 19.61 21.51 -20.57
N PRO A 830 19.67 21.40 -19.24
CA PRO A 830 18.64 21.94 -18.35
C PRO A 830 18.50 23.45 -18.50
N ILE A 831 17.29 23.93 -18.85
CA ILE A 831 16.96 25.35 -18.91
C ILE A 831 16.35 25.91 -17.62
N GLY A 832 16.22 25.10 -16.60
CA GLY A 832 15.67 25.46 -15.29
C GLY A 832 16.25 24.59 -14.18
N LEU A 833 15.76 24.84 -12.96
CA LEU A 833 16.11 23.99 -11.83
C LEU A 833 15.57 22.55 -12.03
N PRO A 834 16.23 21.54 -11.49
CA PRO A 834 15.72 20.18 -11.53
C PRO A 834 14.30 20.08 -11.00
N ASN A 835 13.44 19.38 -11.76
CA ASN A 835 12.04 19.17 -11.46
C ASN A 835 11.21 20.47 -11.21
N SER A 836 11.62 21.58 -11.85
CA SER A 836 10.99 22.90 -11.65
C SER A 836 9.61 23.04 -12.30
N GLU A 837 9.33 22.23 -13.32
CA GLU A 837 8.08 22.26 -14.05
C GLU A 837 7.21 21.04 -13.75
N ASN A 838 5.90 21.18 -13.99
CA ASN A 838 4.96 20.08 -13.85
C ASN A 838 4.34 19.73 -15.20
N ALA A 839 4.26 18.46 -15.49
CA ALA A 839 3.50 17.94 -16.62
C ALA A 839 2.02 18.38 -16.55
N PRO A 840 1.26 18.27 -17.65
CA PRO A 840 -0.16 18.62 -17.67
C PRO A 840 -0.97 17.92 -16.58
N VAL A 841 -2.03 18.59 -16.13
CA VAL A 841 -2.99 18.04 -15.15
C VAL A 841 -3.59 16.76 -15.70
N GLN A 842 -3.62 15.73 -14.88
CA GLN A 842 -4.22 14.46 -15.20
C GLN A 842 -5.62 14.39 -14.61
N PHE A 843 -6.60 14.00 -15.41
CA PHE A 843 -7.98 13.86 -15.00
C PHE A 843 -8.49 12.46 -15.34
N THR A 844 -9.14 11.79 -14.39
CA THR A 844 -9.82 10.50 -14.60
C THR A 844 -11.22 10.54 -14.03
N CYS A 845 -12.09 9.76 -14.66
CA CYS A 845 -13.42 9.49 -14.15
C CYS A 845 -13.68 7.99 -14.24
N ASP A 846 -13.97 7.39 -13.09
CA ASP A 846 -14.28 5.97 -12.98
C ASP A 846 -15.72 5.81 -12.54
N MET A 847 -16.41 4.83 -13.10
CA MET A 847 -17.82 4.58 -12.84
C MET A 847 -18.06 3.10 -12.55
N LYS A 848 -18.97 2.83 -11.62
CA LYS A 848 -19.49 1.48 -11.39
C LYS A 848 -21.00 1.53 -11.31
N LEU A 849 -21.64 0.90 -12.27
CA LEU A 849 -23.08 0.67 -12.27
C LEU A 849 -23.33 -0.77 -11.83
N ASN A 850 -24.19 -0.98 -10.86
CA ASN A 850 -24.55 -2.33 -10.44
C ASN A 850 -26.05 -2.49 -10.21
N ARG A 851 -26.51 -3.74 -10.43
CA ARG A 851 -27.86 -4.17 -10.12
C ARG A 851 -27.82 -5.52 -9.45
N TRP A 852 -28.54 -5.64 -8.33
CA TRP A 852 -28.59 -6.90 -7.60
C TRP A 852 -29.98 -7.51 -7.60
N PHE A 853 -30.00 -8.83 -7.61
CA PHE A 853 -31.19 -9.65 -7.61
C PHE A 853 -31.19 -10.51 -6.35
N GLN A 854 -32.34 -10.61 -5.70
CA GLN A 854 -32.53 -11.48 -4.57
C GLN A 854 -33.22 -12.75 -5.04
N LEU A 855 -32.54 -13.89 -4.97
CA LEU A 855 -33.02 -15.21 -5.33
C LEU A 855 -33.20 -16.05 -4.05
N GLY A 856 -34.31 -15.89 -3.36
CA GLY A 856 -34.51 -16.44 -2.01
C GLY A 856 -33.57 -15.77 -1.02
N THR A 857 -32.74 -16.58 -0.35
CA THR A 857 -31.69 -16.08 0.58
C THR A 857 -30.42 -15.63 -0.11
N ARG A 858 -30.28 -15.89 -1.41
CA ARG A 858 -29.07 -15.66 -2.21
C ARG A 858 -29.12 -14.30 -2.89
N ARG A 859 -27.98 -13.63 -2.95
CA ARG A 859 -27.85 -12.37 -3.67
C ARG A 859 -26.94 -12.54 -4.89
N VAL A 860 -27.40 -12.10 -6.04
CA VAL A 860 -26.63 -12.01 -7.29
C VAL A 860 -26.50 -10.56 -7.67
N ASP A 861 -25.30 -10.07 -7.83
CA ASP A 861 -24.98 -8.67 -8.17
C ASP A 861 -24.25 -8.64 -9.52
N LEU A 862 -24.84 -7.99 -10.52
CA LEU A 862 -24.24 -7.74 -11.82
C LEU A 862 -23.74 -6.31 -11.84
N SER A 863 -22.46 -6.09 -12.15
CA SER A 863 -21.89 -4.76 -12.23
C SER A 863 -21.08 -4.53 -13.48
N LEU A 864 -21.19 -3.34 -14.04
CA LEU A 864 -20.36 -2.79 -15.09
C LEU A 864 -19.47 -1.72 -14.47
N GLN A 865 -18.18 -1.93 -14.54
CA GLN A 865 -17.17 -0.97 -14.10
C GLN A 865 -16.48 -0.40 -15.33
N ALA A 866 -16.32 0.91 -15.38
CA ALA A 866 -15.56 1.60 -16.38
C ALA A 866 -14.52 2.50 -15.66
N THR A 867 -13.26 2.41 -16.05
CA THR A 867 -12.17 3.24 -15.54
C THR A 867 -11.66 4.14 -16.64
N ASN A 868 -11.28 5.37 -16.27
CA ASN A 868 -10.87 6.41 -17.21
C ASN A 868 -11.87 6.56 -18.38
N VAL A 869 -13.16 6.74 -18.06
CA VAL A 869 -14.30 6.72 -19.01
C VAL A 869 -14.08 7.64 -20.21
N PHE A 870 -13.39 8.76 -20.01
CA PHE A 870 -13.13 9.72 -21.08
C PHE A 870 -11.89 9.38 -21.92
N GLY A 871 -11.16 8.30 -21.59
CA GLY A 871 -9.96 7.88 -22.31
C GLY A 871 -8.81 8.89 -22.25
N ASN A 872 -8.73 9.68 -21.18
CA ASN A 872 -7.69 10.69 -21.03
C ASN A 872 -6.30 10.08 -20.95
N HIS A 873 -5.32 10.74 -21.55
CA HIS A 873 -3.93 10.34 -21.48
C HIS A 873 -3.36 10.56 -20.08
N LEU A 874 -2.91 9.50 -19.44
CA LEU A 874 -2.21 9.52 -18.14
C LEU A 874 -0.73 9.36 -18.42
N TYR A 875 0.08 10.37 -18.17
CA TYR A 875 1.49 10.34 -18.52
C TYR A 875 2.29 9.46 -17.55
N ASN A 876 2.86 8.37 -18.04
CA ASN A 876 3.82 7.53 -17.32
C ASN A 876 5.23 8.09 -17.45
N ARG A 877 5.58 8.59 -18.63
CA ARG A 877 6.86 9.23 -18.94
C ARG A 877 6.61 10.62 -19.51
N ILE A 878 7.52 11.53 -19.23
CA ILE A 878 7.47 12.90 -19.71
C ILE A 878 8.75 13.15 -20.49
N ASP A 879 8.59 13.60 -21.72
CA ASP A 879 9.70 14.17 -22.48
C ASP A 879 10.06 15.53 -21.90
N PRO A 880 11.32 15.77 -21.51
CA PRO A 880 11.71 16.99 -20.81
C PRO A 880 11.67 18.24 -21.67
N ILE A 881 11.65 18.12 -23.01
CA ILE A 881 11.57 19.25 -23.94
C ILE A 881 10.09 19.65 -24.11
N THR A 882 9.19 18.70 -24.29
CA THR A 882 7.78 18.98 -24.56
C THR A 882 6.95 19.11 -23.29
N GLY A 883 7.41 18.58 -22.15
CA GLY A 883 6.63 18.45 -20.92
C GLY A 883 5.45 17.49 -21.05
N ARG A 884 5.40 16.65 -22.08
CA ARG A 884 4.32 15.71 -22.39
C ARG A 884 4.87 14.30 -22.65
N GLY A 885 4.00 13.34 -22.92
CA GLY A 885 4.41 11.99 -23.33
C GLY A 885 5.00 11.92 -24.73
N ARG A 886 4.86 12.97 -25.52
CA ARG A 886 5.37 13.04 -26.89
C ARG A 886 6.81 13.52 -26.90
N VAL A 887 7.69 12.79 -27.56
CA VAL A 887 9.12 13.08 -27.67
C VAL A 887 9.35 14.20 -28.69
N TRP A 888 10.20 15.17 -28.34
CA TRP A 888 10.60 16.24 -29.25
C TRP A 888 11.60 15.75 -30.28
N GLY A 889 11.48 16.24 -31.50
CA GLY A 889 12.50 16.14 -32.54
C GLY A 889 12.51 14.83 -33.35
N VAL A 890 11.83 13.79 -32.87
CA VAL A 890 11.75 12.53 -33.62
C VAL A 890 10.91 12.69 -34.90
N GLY A 891 9.97 13.63 -34.93
CA GLY A 891 9.19 13.97 -36.13
C GLY A 891 9.88 14.99 -37.05
N GLN A 892 11.01 15.60 -36.60
CA GLN A 892 11.81 16.50 -37.42
C GLN A 892 13.00 15.82 -38.10
N TYR A 893 13.41 14.63 -37.65
CA TYR A 893 14.32 13.80 -38.40
C TYR A 893 13.58 13.33 -39.65
N ASP A 894 14.11 13.74 -40.80
CA ASP A 894 13.61 13.28 -42.09
C ASP A 894 13.63 11.74 -42.08
N PRO A 895 12.47 11.10 -42.11
CA PRO A 895 12.42 9.65 -42.09
C PRO A 895 13.13 8.99 -43.29
N ALA A 896 13.37 9.73 -44.35
CA ALA A 896 14.12 9.28 -45.51
C ALA A 896 15.60 9.01 -45.19
N ASN A 897 16.14 9.55 -44.09
CA ASN A 897 17.54 9.40 -43.73
C ASN A 897 17.82 8.23 -42.78
N VAL A 898 16.78 7.58 -42.22
CA VAL A 898 16.96 6.37 -41.43
C VAL A 898 16.48 5.20 -42.27
N ALA A 899 17.38 4.67 -43.07
CA ALA A 899 17.10 3.51 -43.91
C ALA A 899 16.68 2.32 -42.99
N GLY A 900 15.53 1.71 -43.31
CA GLY A 900 15.07 0.50 -42.63
C GLY A 900 13.98 0.68 -41.59
N LEU A 901 13.73 1.86 -41.04
CA LEU A 901 12.61 2.05 -40.10
C LEU A 901 11.25 2.06 -40.81
N ASN A 902 10.38 1.15 -40.48
CA ASN A 902 9.01 1.17 -40.99
C ASN A 902 8.19 2.33 -40.40
N ASP A 903 7.08 2.68 -41.04
CA ASP A 903 6.25 3.83 -40.62
C ASP A 903 5.73 3.68 -39.20
N PHE A 904 5.60 2.47 -38.70
CA PHE A 904 5.17 2.23 -37.34
C PHE A 904 6.23 2.64 -36.31
N VAL A 905 7.47 2.27 -36.51
CA VAL A 905 8.57 2.66 -35.61
C VAL A 905 8.72 4.18 -35.58
N ARG A 906 8.54 4.85 -36.71
CA ARG A 906 8.58 6.30 -36.82
C ARG A 906 7.47 6.97 -36.00
N VAL A 907 6.27 6.50 -36.15
CA VAL A 907 5.11 7.04 -35.37
C VAL A 907 5.27 6.75 -33.88
N SER A 908 5.71 5.55 -33.51
CA SER A 908 5.87 5.17 -32.12
C SER A 908 7.01 5.91 -31.41
N GLN A 909 8.06 6.31 -32.12
CA GLN A 909 9.10 7.15 -31.53
C GLN A 909 8.59 8.56 -31.15
N VAL A 910 7.66 9.13 -31.94
CA VAL A 910 7.10 10.46 -31.68
C VAL A 910 6.05 10.40 -30.56
N ASP A 911 5.22 9.40 -30.56
CA ASP A 911 4.08 9.23 -29.62
C ASP A 911 4.06 7.80 -29.10
N ASP A 912 5.11 7.47 -28.34
CA ASP A 912 5.32 6.14 -27.76
C ASP A 912 4.15 5.80 -26.82
N PRO A 913 3.39 4.74 -27.11
CA PRO A 913 2.28 4.31 -26.27
C PRO A 913 2.67 3.98 -24.83
N SER A 914 3.90 3.58 -24.57
CA SER A 914 4.40 3.26 -23.24
C SER A 914 4.55 4.50 -22.34
N ASN A 915 4.60 5.71 -22.94
CA ASN A 915 4.62 6.97 -22.22
C ASN A 915 3.26 7.28 -21.56
N TYR A 916 2.22 6.54 -21.92
CA TYR A 916 0.86 6.72 -21.40
C TYR A 916 0.39 5.53 -20.59
N GLY A 917 -0.43 5.78 -19.60
CA GLY A 917 -1.21 4.77 -18.92
C GLY A 917 -2.35 4.24 -19.82
N PRO A 918 -3.04 3.20 -19.35
CA PRO A 918 -4.17 2.65 -20.11
C PRO A 918 -5.26 3.71 -20.33
N GLY A 919 -5.84 3.73 -21.53
CA GLY A 919 -7.00 4.54 -21.87
C GLY A 919 -8.27 4.07 -21.16
N ALA A 920 -9.44 4.31 -21.77
CA ALA A 920 -10.71 3.84 -21.22
C ALA A 920 -10.75 2.31 -21.15
N GLN A 921 -11.10 1.79 -19.97
CA GLN A 921 -11.24 0.37 -19.74
C GLN A 921 -12.63 0.07 -19.19
N TRP A 922 -13.15 -1.09 -19.49
CA TRP A 922 -14.39 -1.57 -18.91
C TRP A 922 -14.24 -3.01 -18.39
N ARG A 923 -15.08 -3.36 -17.42
CA ARG A 923 -15.14 -4.69 -16.81
C ARG A 923 -16.59 -5.02 -16.48
N LEU A 924 -17.07 -6.14 -16.96
CA LEU A 924 -18.32 -6.75 -16.52
C LEU A 924 -18.01 -7.74 -15.42
N GLN A 925 -18.74 -7.68 -14.31
CA GLN A 925 -18.50 -8.51 -13.15
C GLN A 925 -19.81 -9.08 -12.63
N LEU A 926 -19.77 -10.35 -12.26
CA LEU A 926 -20.84 -11.09 -11.61
C LEU A 926 -20.37 -11.50 -10.21
N ASP A 927 -21.15 -11.12 -9.20
CA ASP A 927 -20.96 -11.52 -7.81
C ASP A 927 -22.15 -12.40 -7.38
N VAL A 928 -21.86 -13.52 -6.75
CA VAL A 928 -22.86 -14.45 -6.21
C VAL A 928 -22.52 -14.73 -4.75
N ASP A 929 -23.42 -14.33 -3.84
CA ASP A 929 -23.33 -14.62 -2.42
C ASP A 929 -24.37 -15.73 -2.10
N LEU A 930 -23.89 -16.90 -1.62
CA LEU A 930 -24.66 -18.11 -1.32
C LEU A 930 -24.74 -18.40 0.15
#